data_42d17f57787d13f0423e60c9737b8101
#
_entry.id   42d17f57787d13f0423e60c9737b8101
#
_cell.length_a   1.000
_cell.length_b   1.000
_cell.length_c   1.000
_cell.angle_alpha   90.00
_cell.angle_beta   90.00
_cell.angle_gamma   90.00
#
_symmetry.space_group_name_H-M   'P 1'
#
loop_
_entity.id
_entity.type
_entity.pdbx_description
1 polymer ?
#
loop_
_entity_poly.entity_id
_entity_poly.type
_entity_poly.pdbx_seq_one_letter_code
_entity_poly.pdbx_strand_id
1 'polypeptide(L)'
;MAEKLGVYICGGCEIAKSLDLAGLAEHVGKSKVAPLCKVIKTNPVLCSPEGVAEIEADIKAEGLDGVVVCACSPRSKWDIFRFGDAIQVERVNLREQCVWSFQDDPKVPGLLKGMAEDYVRMGVTRLSKSAIPVPEIPETSKTIMVLGGGFTGLTAALNAAAMNRDVLLVEKAEKLGGKALNMYKTFPLSAPFDKAVDTGIEKLVSAVESNPKIKVLLNATLESLEGAPGLYKAAIGGAQYDVGAVILATGWVPGDGKYLEPLGYGTMKNVITSSQFEEMAKNGKIVRPSDGKPVTSVAFVLDMDLPMKGASYAAGAACEPPAELPEQAAPAEGEAKEDAFVYENTESAKHLAYSSEISSLVALKQAGYVAEKVPGAVAMVLYDHMMVPGINEKYYKAAQDNSSIMLSKATVTGVTESGDGTLSVAAKDTLLGENVEIMADLVVLPTAVVPVTAHDPTMNFVYRQGPHFPDLKLFDGFVDSNYICFPYETRRTGVYAAGCAHQPMTMANARDDAAGAVLKAVQCIESINRGVAVHPRSGDLSFPVFNFVRCTQCKRCTEECPFGALDDDEKGTPKPNPTRCRRCGTCMGACPERVIKFDSYNVDQIGSTIKEVKVPDDIVAGGPRVIVLVCENDAYPALDMAAFRGKKWSPYVRFIPVRCLGSVNAIWVADAMSKGIDGVMLLGCKYGDDYQCHFVKGSEICNRRKENIAESLKRLGVEPERVEQYQVAIDEYDKVPDMIDQFMDMVLKIGPNPFKGY
;
A
#
# COMPACT_ATOMS: atom_id res chain seq x y z
N MET A 1 29.40 -16.43 -6.26
CA MET A 1 29.31 -15.45 -7.35
C MET A 1 29.29 -16.23 -8.66
N ALA A 2 28.59 -15.74 -9.65
CA ALA A 2 28.54 -16.43 -10.94
C ALA A 2 29.86 -16.24 -11.70
N GLU A 3 30.47 -17.34 -12.15
CA GLU A 3 31.80 -17.35 -12.78
C GLU A 3 31.79 -17.82 -14.26
N LYS A 4 30.72 -18.53 -14.66
CA LYS A 4 30.54 -19.06 -16.00
C LYS A 4 29.27 -18.53 -16.64
N LEU A 5 29.36 -17.43 -17.33
CA LEU A 5 28.18 -16.71 -17.83
C LEU A 5 27.91 -17.01 -19.32
N GLY A 6 26.62 -17.14 -19.65
CA GLY A 6 26.15 -17.09 -21.04
C GLY A 6 25.50 -15.72 -21.32
N VAL A 7 25.88 -15.07 -22.39
CA VAL A 7 25.31 -13.80 -22.85
C VAL A 7 24.49 -14.02 -24.11
N TYR A 8 23.22 -13.70 -24.10
CA TYR A 8 22.28 -13.92 -25.20
C TYR A 8 21.64 -12.60 -25.62
N ILE A 9 21.82 -12.20 -26.87
CA ILE A 9 21.35 -10.94 -27.44
C ILE A 9 20.17 -11.20 -28.35
N CYS A 10 19.01 -10.66 -28.02
CA CYS A 10 17.78 -10.83 -28.79
C CYS A 10 17.71 -9.85 -29.97
N GLY A 11 17.32 -10.36 -31.13
CA GLY A 11 17.04 -9.53 -32.31
C GLY A 11 15.58 -9.15 -32.50
N GLY A 12 14.67 -9.71 -31.67
CA GLY A 12 13.25 -9.47 -31.77
C GLY A 12 12.80 -8.05 -31.38
N CYS A 13 11.53 -7.74 -31.63
CA CYS A 13 10.93 -6.47 -31.27
C CYS A 13 11.69 -5.23 -31.72
N GLU A 14 12.19 -5.28 -33.01
CA GLU A 14 12.93 -4.20 -33.67
C GLU A 14 14.36 -3.97 -33.19
N ILE A 15 14.89 -4.73 -32.25
CA ILE A 15 16.26 -4.58 -31.76
C ILE A 15 17.26 -4.76 -32.89
N ALA A 16 17.13 -5.84 -33.70
CA ALA A 16 18.03 -6.10 -34.85
C ALA A 16 17.89 -5.09 -36.01
N LYS A 17 16.78 -4.32 -36.06
CA LYS A 17 16.65 -3.26 -37.07
C LYS A 17 17.47 -2.02 -36.71
N SER A 18 17.72 -1.82 -35.40
CA SER A 18 18.37 -0.62 -34.88
C SER A 18 19.80 -0.85 -34.43
N LEU A 19 20.17 -2.09 -34.08
CA LEU A 19 21.48 -2.48 -33.57
C LEU A 19 22.14 -3.57 -34.41
N ASP A 20 23.43 -3.42 -34.65
CA ASP A 20 24.29 -4.49 -35.15
C ASP A 20 24.58 -5.50 -34.04
N LEU A 21 23.81 -6.60 -34.02
CA LEU A 21 23.93 -7.62 -32.99
C LEU A 21 25.26 -8.37 -33.03
N ALA A 22 25.79 -8.61 -34.21
CA ALA A 22 27.08 -9.28 -34.37
C ALA A 22 28.23 -8.42 -33.85
N GLY A 23 28.22 -7.13 -34.20
CA GLY A 23 29.17 -6.17 -33.67
C GLY A 23 29.06 -5.98 -32.18
N LEU A 24 27.84 -6.05 -31.61
CA LEU A 24 27.63 -5.97 -30.16
C LEU A 24 28.17 -7.23 -29.44
N ALA A 25 27.93 -8.42 -29.98
CA ALA A 25 28.50 -9.68 -29.47
C ALA A 25 30.04 -9.69 -29.52
N GLU A 26 30.62 -9.23 -30.65
CA GLU A 26 32.07 -9.08 -30.82
C GLU A 26 32.65 -8.09 -29.78
N HIS A 27 31.98 -6.96 -29.55
CA HIS A 27 32.38 -5.97 -28.54
C HIS A 27 32.46 -6.60 -27.15
N VAL A 28 31.43 -7.37 -26.72
CA VAL A 28 31.43 -8.09 -25.44
C VAL A 28 32.62 -9.04 -25.35
N GLY A 29 32.88 -9.83 -26.42
CA GLY A 29 33.99 -10.78 -26.49
C GLY A 29 35.40 -10.14 -26.47
N LYS A 30 35.49 -8.84 -26.72
CA LYS A 30 36.75 -8.06 -26.67
C LYS A 30 36.84 -7.15 -25.45
N SER A 31 35.77 -7.04 -24.68
CA SER A 31 35.69 -6.14 -23.51
C SER A 31 36.34 -6.75 -22.25
N LYS A 32 36.50 -5.93 -21.22
CA LYS A 32 37.02 -6.40 -19.92
C LYS A 32 36.17 -7.45 -19.22
N VAL A 33 34.90 -7.62 -19.61
CA VAL A 33 33.99 -8.65 -19.06
C VAL A 33 34.08 -9.98 -19.83
N ALA A 34 34.78 -10.02 -20.95
CA ALA A 34 34.94 -11.21 -21.79
C ALA A 34 35.43 -12.47 -21.05
N PRO A 35 36.37 -12.37 -20.10
CA PRO A 35 36.80 -13.55 -19.32
C PRO A 35 35.72 -14.27 -18.53
N LEU A 36 34.63 -13.57 -18.21
CA LEU A 36 33.45 -14.08 -17.47
C LEU A 36 32.51 -14.84 -18.42
N CYS A 37 32.54 -14.54 -19.71
CA CYS A 37 31.59 -15.04 -20.70
C CYS A 37 32.08 -16.31 -21.36
N LYS A 38 31.44 -17.46 -21.10
CA LYS A 38 31.70 -18.75 -21.75
C LYS A 38 30.99 -18.85 -23.10
N VAL A 39 29.80 -18.26 -23.20
CA VAL A 39 28.95 -18.26 -24.37
C VAL A 39 28.53 -16.83 -24.66
N ILE A 40 28.63 -16.39 -25.91
CA ILE A 40 28.07 -15.12 -26.38
C ILE A 40 27.36 -15.42 -27.70
N LYS A 41 26.03 -15.31 -27.72
CA LYS A 41 25.20 -15.65 -28.88
C LYS A 41 24.18 -14.57 -29.20
N THR A 42 23.79 -14.50 -30.45
CA THR A 42 22.66 -13.71 -30.93
C THR A 42 21.54 -14.65 -31.37
N ASN A 43 20.31 -14.29 -31.13
CA ASN A 43 19.16 -15.08 -31.55
C ASN A 43 18.04 -14.14 -32.05
N PRO A 44 17.36 -14.46 -33.16
CA PRO A 44 16.29 -13.61 -33.69
C PRO A 44 15.15 -13.36 -32.69
N VAL A 45 14.78 -14.36 -31.88
CA VAL A 45 13.68 -14.26 -30.90
C VAL A 45 13.96 -15.16 -29.71
N LEU A 46 14.66 -14.66 -28.69
CA LEU A 46 15.04 -15.44 -27.50
C LEU A 46 13.84 -15.98 -26.70
N CYS A 47 12.69 -15.30 -26.75
CA CYS A 47 11.48 -15.74 -26.01
C CYS A 47 10.65 -16.79 -26.77
N SER A 48 11.10 -17.25 -27.96
CA SER A 48 10.49 -18.41 -28.60
C SER A 48 10.89 -19.71 -27.90
N PRO A 49 10.13 -20.80 -28.09
CA PRO A 49 10.50 -22.11 -27.56
C PRO A 49 11.92 -22.54 -27.98
N GLU A 50 12.31 -22.26 -29.24
CA GLU A 50 13.63 -22.60 -29.77
C GLU A 50 14.73 -21.74 -29.13
N GLY A 51 14.46 -20.44 -28.90
CA GLY A 51 15.41 -19.55 -28.24
C GLY A 51 15.66 -19.92 -26.79
N VAL A 52 14.62 -20.31 -26.07
CA VAL A 52 14.72 -20.81 -24.69
C VAL A 52 15.47 -22.14 -24.65
N ALA A 53 15.16 -23.09 -25.57
CA ALA A 53 15.82 -24.38 -25.66
C ALA A 53 17.32 -24.25 -25.98
N GLU A 54 17.71 -23.26 -26.78
CA GLU A 54 19.12 -22.96 -27.03
C GLU A 54 19.85 -22.57 -25.75
N ILE A 55 19.27 -21.67 -24.94
CA ILE A 55 19.86 -21.27 -23.67
C ILE A 55 19.98 -22.48 -22.71
N GLU A 56 18.93 -23.30 -22.62
CA GLU A 56 18.93 -24.50 -21.77
C GLU A 56 19.98 -25.54 -22.20
N ALA A 57 20.18 -25.69 -23.50
CA ALA A 57 21.21 -26.57 -24.04
C ALA A 57 22.61 -26.08 -23.67
N ASP A 58 22.88 -24.80 -23.80
CA ASP A 58 24.17 -24.20 -23.44
C ASP A 58 24.43 -24.24 -21.94
N ILE A 59 23.43 -24.02 -21.11
CA ILE A 59 23.56 -24.17 -19.66
C ILE A 59 24.08 -25.56 -19.31
N LYS A 60 23.54 -26.60 -19.95
CA LYS A 60 23.96 -28.00 -19.71
C LYS A 60 25.33 -28.31 -20.31
N ALA A 61 25.60 -27.86 -21.56
CA ALA A 61 26.83 -28.19 -22.30
C ALA A 61 28.05 -27.49 -21.69
N GLU A 62 27.94 -26.23 -21.36
CA GLU A 62 29.05 -25.39 -20.90
C GLU A 62 29.11 -25.29 -19.35
N GLY A 63 28.12 -25.83 -18.67
CA GLY A 63 28.00 -25.76 -17.20
C GLY A 63 27.89 -24.34 -16.70
N LEU A 64 27.00 -23.55 -17.33
CA LEU A 64 26.78 -22.15 -16.94
C LEU A 64 26.14 -22.06 -15.57
N ASP A 65 26.55 -21.08 -14.78
CA ASP A 65 25.96 -20.74 -13.48
C ASP A 65 25.17 -19.43 -13.49
N GLY A 66 25.25 -18.69 -14.64
CA GLY A 66 24.49 -17.48 -14.85
C GLY A 66 24.22 -17.17 -16.32
N VAL A 67 23.09 -16.50 -16.56
CA VAL A 67 22.62 -16.14 -17.91
C VAL A 67 22.27 -14.65 -17.94
N VAL A 68 22.87 -13.93 -18.89
CA VAL A 68 22.55 -12.53 -19.20
C VAL A 68 21.66 -12.50 -20.45
N VAL A 69 20.42 -12.11 -20.31
CA VAL A 69 19.44 -12.00 -21.40
C VAL A 69 19.27 -10.55 -21.80
N CYS A 70 19.90 -10.15 -22.91
CA CYS A 70 19.85 -8.81 -23.47
C CYS A 70 18.68 -8.69 -24.45
N ALA A 71 17.52 -8.22 -23.98
CA ALA A 71 16.26 -8.24 -24.72
C ALA A 71 15.31 -7.12 -24.27
N CYS A 72 14.05 -7.46 -24.04
CA CYS A 72 13.02 -6.60 -23.46
C CYS A 72 13.21 -6.40 -21.95
N SER A 73 12.43 -5.48 -21.38
CA SER A 73 12.37 -5.22 -19.93
C SER A 73 12.24 -6.50 -19.10
N PRO A 74 12.87 -6.59 -17.93
CA PRO A 74 12.71 -7.70 -16.99
C PRO A 74 11.25 -7.90 -16.54
N ARG A 75 10.39 -6.90 -16.70
CA ARG A 75 8.96 -6.97 -16.42
C ARG A 75 8.15 -7.67 -17.53
N SER A 76 8.72 -7.73 -18.75
CA SER A 76 8.14 -8.47 -19.89
C SER A 76 8.69 -9.89 -19.90
N LYS A 77 7.81 -10.89 -20.17
CA LYS A 77 8.25 -12.29 -20.30
C LYS A 77 9.04 -12.80 -19.09
N TRP A 78 8.63 -12.36 -17.89
CA TRP A 78 9.30 -12.66 -16.63
C TRP A 78 9.26 -14.16 -16.28
N ASP A 79 8.26 -14.88 -16.78
CA ASP A 79 8.01 -16.30 -16.60
C ASP A 79 8.84 -17.20 -17.55
N ILE A 80 9.24 -16.68 -18.70
CA ILE A 80 9.90 -17.46 -19.76
C ILE A 80 11.38 -17.70 -19.43
N PHE A 81 12.08 -16.68 -18.95
CA PHE A 81 13.52 -16.77 -18.69
C PHE A 81 13.81 -17.23 -17.25
N ARG A 82 13.38 -18.46 -16.93
CA ARG A 82 13.63 -19.13 -15.66
C ARG A 82 14.23 -20.49 -15.92
N PHE A 83 15.47 -20.70 -15.48
CA PHE A 83 16.27 -21.90 -15.78
C PHE A 83 16.55 -22.74 -14.51
N GLY A 84 15.63 -22.69 -13.54
CA GLY A 84 15.76 -23.36 -12.24
C GLY A 84 16.49 -22.51 -11.19
N ASP A 85 16.48 -22.98 -9.94
CA ASP A 85 16.96 -22.21 -8.79
C ASP A 85 18.49 -22.10 -8.72
N ALA A 86 19.22 -22.96 -9.47
CA ALA A 86 20.67 -22.97 -9.51
C ALA A 86 21.27 -21.97 -10.55
N ILE A 87 20.44 -21.41 -11.43
CA ILE A 87 20.89 -20.52 -12.50
C ILE A 87 20.42 -19.10 -12.23
N GLN A 88 21.35 -18.18 -12.10
CA GLN A 88 21.02 -16.77 -11.96
C GLN A 88 20.75 -16.14 -13.32
N VAL A 89 19.75 -15.27 -13.41
CA VAL A 89 19.38 -14.58 -14.64
C VAL A 89 19.43 -13.08 -14.43
N GLU A 90 20.24 -12.40 -15.23
CA GLU A 90 20.24 -10.94 -15.34
C GLU A 90 19.55 -10.53 -16.64
N ARG A 91 18.64 -9.59 -16.56
CA ARG A 91 17.87 -9.08 -17.70
C ARG A 91 18.33 -7.68 -18.07
N VAL A 92 18.93 -7.57 -19.24
CA VAL A 92 19.39 -6.28 -19.80
C VAL A 92 18.32 -5.72 -20.75
N ASN A 93 17.79 -4.56 -20.42
CA ASN A 93 16.70 -3.92 -21.15
C ASN A 93 17.23 -3.12 -22.36
N LEU A 94 17.40 -3.80 -23.49
CA LEU A 94 17.79 -3.16 -24.77
C LEU A 94 16.59 -2.60 -25.53
N ARG A 95 15.39 -3.14 -25.31
CA ARG A 95 14.21 -2.73 -26.06
C ARG A 95 13.67 -1.38 -25.58
N GLU A 96 13.22 -1.32 -24.35
CA GLU A 96 12.54 -0.14 -23.79
C GLU A 96 13.52 0.99 -23.44
N GLN A 97 14.67 0.65 -22.85
CA GLN A 97 15.61 1.66 -22.34
C GLN A 97 16.70 2.05 -23.35
N CYS A 98 16.76 1.39 -24.49
CA CYS A 98 17.77 1.66 -25.52
C CYS A 98 17.11 1.95 -26.88
N VAL A 99 16.50 0.94 -27.54
CA VAL A 99 16.01 1.07 -28.90
C VAL A 99 14.74 1.92 -29.02
N TRP A 100 13.73 1.61 -28.23
CA TRP A 100 12.42 2.26 -28.36
C TRP A 100 12.40 3.71 -27.85
N SER A 101 13.18 4.00 -26.83
CA SER A 101 13.27 5.32 -26.21
C SER A 101 14.40 6.21 -26.73
N PHE A 102 15.16 5.72 -27.69
CA PHE A 102 16.33 6.44 -28.22
C PHE A 102 15.92 7.73 -28.93
N GLN A 103 16.49 8.84 -28.48
CA GLN A 103 16.49 10.13 -29.16
C GLN A 103 17.87 10.34 -29.78
N ASP A 104 17.94 10.48 -31.11
CA ASP A 104 19.22 10.67 -31.80
C ASP A 104 19.78 12.09 -31.56
N ASP A 105 21.10 12.17 -31.43
CA ASP A 105 21.82 13.43 -31.54
C ASP A 105 22.80 13.32 -32.73
N PRO A 106 22.45 13.97 -33.84
CA PRO A 106 23.26 13.88 -35.07
C PRO A 106 24.66 14.44 -34.93
N LYS A 107 24.96 15.19 -33.89
CA LYS A 107 26.28 15.75 -33.61
C LYS A 107 27.26 14.69 -33.07
N VAL A 108 26.73 13.59 -32.49
CA VAL A 108 27.54 12.55 -31.84
C VAL A 108 27.17 11.18 -32.42
N PRO A 109 27.86 10.71 -33.47
CA PRO A 109 27.56 9.44 -34.10
C PRO A 109 27.80 8.25 -33.18
N GLY A 110 27.00 7.20 -33.33
CA GLY A 110 27.18 5.92 -32.62
C GLY A 110 26.67 5.88 -31.18
N LEU A 111 25.89 6.84 -30.75
CA LEU A 111 25.36 6.89 -29.39
C LEU A 111 24.49 5.67 -29.03
N LEU A 112 23.61 5.23 -29.95
CA LEU A 112 22.77 4.05 -29.70
C LEU A 112 23.64 2.78 -29.53
N LYS A 113 24.66 2.60 -30.35
CA LYS A 113 25.62 1.50 -30.22
C LYS A 113 26.35 1.55 -28.88
N GLY A 114 26.91 2.71 -28.53
CA GLY A 114 27.60 2.90 -27.24
C GLY A 114 26.71 2.67 -26.03
N MET A 115 25.42 3.07 -26.12
CA MET A 115 24.43 2.80 -25.09
C MET A 115 24.17 1.29 -24.91
N ALA A 116 23.98 0.56 -26.01
CA ALA A 116 23.78 -0.90 -25.99
C ALA A 116 25.02 -1.62 -25.42
N GLU A 117 26.23 -1.22 -25.86
CA GLU A 117 27.50 -1.75 -25.34
C GLU A 117 27.65 -1.54 -23.83
N ASP A 118 27.30 -0.35 -23.30
CA ASP A 118 27.29 -0.07 -21.87
C ASP A 118 26.34 -1.01 -21.13
N TYR A 119 25.09 -1.11 -21.60
CA TYR A 119 24.07 -1.95 -20.92
C TYR A 119 24.48 -3.42 -20.87
N VAL A 120 25.05 -3.97 -21.93
CA VAL A 120 25.47 -5.38 -21.92
C VAL A 120 26.61 -5.60 -20.91
N ARG A 121 27.64 -4.72 -20.92
CA ARG A 121 28.73 -4.81 -19.93
C ARG A 121 28.22 -4.65 -18.51
N MET A 122 27.31 -3.69 -18.27
CA MET A 122 26.66 -3.49 -16.99
C MET A 122 25.94 -4.74 -16.50
N GLY A 123 25.20 -5.42 -17.38
CA GLY A 123 24.50 -6.66 -17.05
C GLY A 123 25.45 -7.80 -16.70
N VAL A 124 26.51 -8.01 -17.48
CA VAL A 124 27.53 -9.04 -17.20
C VAL A 124 28.20 -8.77 -15.84
N THR A 125 28.63 -7.54 -15.61
CA THR A 125 29.26 -7.14 -14.34
C THR A 125 28.30 -7.30 -13.16
N ARG A 126 27.04 -6.91 -13.32
CA ARG A 126 26.03 -7.04 -12.27
C ARG A 126 25.81 -8.50 -11.88
N LEU A 127 25.68 -9.38 -12.85
CA LEU A 127 25.49 -10.81 -12.59
C LEU A 127 26.71 -11.46 -11.94
N SER A 128 27.93 -11.13 -12.40
CA SER A 128 29.17 -11.67 -11.83
C SER A 128 29.38 -11.33 -10.34
N LYS A 129 28.73 -10.27 -9.86
CA LYS A 129 28.78 -9.83 -8.46
C LYS A 129 27.58 -10.33 -7.62
N SER A 130 26.69 -11.09 -8.24
CA SER A 130 25.55 -11.74 -7.57
C SER A 130 25.92 -13.11 -7.01
N ALA A 131 25.23 -13.51 -5.96
CA ALA A 131 25.24 -14.88 -5.46
C ALA A 131 23.80 -15.37 -5.29
N ILE A 132 23.61 -16.67 -5.36
CA ILE A 132 22.29 -17.28 -5.10
C ILE A 132 21.96 -17.09 -3.63
N PRO A 133 20.83 -16.46 -3.29
CA PRO A 133 20.45 -16.27 -1.90
C PRO A 133 20.13 -17.60 -1.23
N VAL A 134 20.62 -17.77 -0.01
CA VAL A 134 20.25 -18.88 0.86
C VAL A 134 19.21 -18.36 1.85
N PRO A 135 17.97 -18.88 1.84
CA PRO A 135 16.92 -18.40 2.72
C PRO A 135 17.22 -18.72 4.19
N GLU A 136 16.86 -17.80 5.07
CA GLU A 136 16.83 -18.04 6.50
C GLU A 136 15.38 -18.36 6.91
N ILE A 137 15.15 -19.60 7.37
CA ILE A 137 13.81 -20.12 7.70
C ILE A 137 13.77 -20.42 9.19
N PRO A 138 13.22 -19.52 10.02
CA PRO A 138 13.01 -19.80 11.43
C PRO A 138 11.85 -20.77 11.63
N GLU A 139 11.83 -21.46 12.76
CA GLU A 139 10.66 -22.21 13.20
C GLU A 139 9.54 -21.22 13.55
N THR A 140 8.36 -21.36 12.92
CA THR A 140 7.28 -20.39 13.00
C THR A 140 5.93 -21.03 13.33
N SER A 141 5.09 -20.26 14.03
CA SER A 141 3.68 -20.60 14.21
C SER A 141 2.89 -20.37 12.92
N LYS A 142 1.96 -21.29 12.62
CA LYS A 142 1.02 -21.20 11.49
C LYS A 142 -0.39 -20.80 11.93
N THR A 143 -0.60 -20.59 13.22
CA THR A 143 -1.88 -20.20 13.82
C THR A 143 -2.23 -18.77 13.42
N ILE A 144 -3.46 -18.54 12.98
CA ILE A 144 -3.98 -17.21 12.72
C ILE A 144 -4.81 -16.77 13.92
N MET A 145 -4.44 -15.65 14.54
CA MET A 145 -5.26 -15.00 15.55
C MET A 145 -6.26 -14.07 14.92
N VAL A 146 -7.53 -14.19 15.30
CA VAL A 146 -8.61 -13.28 14.89
C VAL A 146 -9.11 -12.53 16.11
N LEU A 147 -9.04 -11.20 16.09
CA LEU A 147 -9.53 -10.34 17.17
C LEU A 147 -10.92 -9.80 16.84
N GLY A 148 -11.89 -10.22 17.63
CA GLY A 148 -13.31 -9.89 17.49
C GLY A 148 -14.15 -11.04 16.97
N GLY A 149 -15.14 -11.47 17.75
CA GLY A 149 -16.06 -12.56 17.45
C GLY A 149 -17.38 -12.09 16.81
N GLY A 150 -17.40 -10.93 16.14
CA GLY A 150 -18.53 -10.47 15.33
C GLY A 150 -18.59 -11.15 13.96
N PHE A 151 -19.55 -10.74 13.12
CA PHE A 151 -19.77 -11.32 11.79
C PHE A 151 -18.48 -11.45 10.97
N THR A 152 -17.69 -10.40 10.89
CA THR A 152 -16.42 -10.37 10.15
C THR A 152 -15.41 -11.38 10.70
N GLY A 153 -15.22 -11.39 12.02
CA GLY A 153 -14.25 -12.29 12.65
C GLY A 153 -14.66 -13.75 12.58
N LEU A 154 -15.93 -14.06 12.74
CA LEU A 154 -16.46 -15.43 12.55
C LEU A 154 -16.24 -15.90 11.12
N THR A 155 -16.49 -15.03 10.13
CA THR A 155 -16.24 -15.31 8.71
C THR A 155 -14.75 -15.53 8.45
N ALA A 156 -13.88 -14.67 9.00
CA ALA A 156 -12.44 -14.82 8.88
C ALA A 156 -11.95 -16.14 9.50
N ALA A 157 -12.44 -16.48 10.70
CA ALA A 157 -12.09 -17.73 11.39
C ALA A 157 -12.45 -18.98 10.58
N LEU A 158 -13.66 -19.02 10.02
CA LEU A 158 -14.07 -20.13 9.16
C LEU A 158 -13.29 -20.21 7.86
N ASN A 159 -13.01 -19.08 7.20
CA ASN A 159 -12.20 -19.05 6.00
C ASN A 159 -10.76 -19.54 6.27
N ALA A 160 -10.16 -19.12 7.39
CA ALA A 160 -8.83 -19.57 7.77
C ALA A 160 -8.80 -21.08 8.08
N ALA A 161 -9.81 -21.58 8.80
CA ALA A 161 -9.97 -23.00 9.07
C ALA A 161 -10.18 -23.82 7.80
N ALA A 162 -10.95 -23.32 6.83
CA ALA A 162 -11.14 -23.94 5.52
C ALA A 162 -9.84 -24.01 4.70
N MET A 163 -8.91 -23.07 4.91
CA MET A 163 -7.55 -23.09 4.35
C MET A 163 -6.57 -23.93 5.18
N ASN A 164 -7.09 -24.80 6.05
CA ASN A 164 -6.33 -25.71 6.88
C ASN A 164 -5.39 -25.03 7.88
N ARG A 165 -5.81 -23.88 8.45
CA ARG A 165 -5.09 -23.16 9.50
C ARG A 165 -5.77 -23.38 10.85
N ASP A 166 -4.98 -23.49 11.90
CA ASP A 166 -5.47 -23.37 13.25
C ASP A 166 -5.77 -21.91 13.56
N VAL A 167 -6.88 -21.65 14.25
CA VAL A 167 -7.36 -20.31 14.52
C VAL A 167 -7.51 -20.09 16.01
N LEU A 168 -7.02 -18.97 16.50
CA LEU A 168 -7.29 -18.45 17.84
C LEU A 168 -8.24 -17.26 17.71
N LEU A 169 -9.53 -17.46 17.99
CA LEU A 169 -10.54 -16.42 17.97
C LEU A 169 -10.70 -15.81 19.36
N VAL A 170 -10.46 -14.50 19.49
CA VAL A 170 -10.48 -13.77 20.75
C VAL A 170 -11.66 -12.80 20.73
N GLU A 171 -12.55 -12.92 21.71
CA GLU A 171 -13.74 -12.06 21.87
C GLU A 171 -13.81 -11.50 23.28
N LYS A 172 -13.98 -10.18 23.41
CA LYS A 172 -14.08 -9.49 24.71
C LYS A 172 -15.40 -9.71 25.42
N ALA A 173 -16.47 -10.01 24.67
CA ALA A 173 -17.77 -10.28 25.23
C ALA A 173 -17.91 -11.75 25.68
N GLU A 174 -18.97 -11.99 26.46
CA GLU A 174 -19.36 -13.33 26.92
C GLU A 174 -19.93 -14.23 25.79
N LYS A 175 -20.27 -13.64 24.64
CA LYS A 175 -20.93 -14.33 23.51
C LYS A 175 -20.35 -13.90 22.17
N LEU A 176 -20.29 -14.84 21.24
CA LEU A 176 -20.00 -14.59 19.83
C LEU A 176 -21.19 -13.92 19.12
N GLY A 177 -20.93 -13.27 17.98
CA GLY A 177 -21.93 -12.68 17.10
C GLY A 177 -21.89 -11.16 17.00
N GLY A 178 -21.35 -10.48 18.04
CA GLY A 178 -21.17 -9.03 18.03
C GLY A 178 -22.45 -8.24 17.75
N LYS A 179 -22.34 -7.13 17.02
CA LYS A 179 -23.50 -6.26 16.71
C LYS A 179 -24.57 -6.93 15.84
N ALA A 180 -24.22 -7.96 15.05
CA ALA A 180 -25.17 -8.67 14.22
C ALA A 180 -26.26 -9.40 15.04
N LEU A 181 -25.97 -9.70 16.32
CA LEU A 181 -26.97 -10.22 17.26
C LEU A 181 -28.12 -9.23 17.51
N ASN A 182 -27.87 -7.93 17.40
CA ASN A 182 -28.88 -6.89 17.65
C ASN A 182 -29.57 -6.41 16.37
N MET A 183 -29.08 -6.81 15.20
CA MET A 183 -29.73 -6.46 13.92
C MET A 183 -30.95 -7.33 13.66
N TYR A 184 -32.00 -6.73 13.13
CA TYR A 184 -33.20 -7.44 12.68
C TYR A 184 -32.95 -8.16 11.34
N LYS A 185 -32.46 -7.42 10.35
CA LYS A 185 -32.11 -7.95 9.01
C LYS A 185 -30.83 -7.27 8.50
N THR A 186 -30.25 -7.86 7.50
CA THR A 186 -29.14 -7.29 6.74
C THR A 186 -29.50 -7.13 5.26
N PHE A 187 -28.62 -6.45 4.50
CA PHE A 187 -28.72 -6.38 3.05
C PHE A 187 -28.56 -7.76 2.42
N PRO A 188 -29.19 -8.00 1.26
CA PRO A 188 -29.14 -9.31 0.64
C PRO A 188 -27.71 -9.68 0.21
N LEU A 189 -27.31 -10.92 0.53
CA LEU A 189 -26.00 -11.48 0.18
C LEU A 189 -25.99 -12.14 -1.21
N SER A 190 -27.13 -12.23 -1.85
CA SER A 190 -27.32 -12.90 -3.15
C SER A 190 -28.45 -12.27 -3.95
N ALA A 191 -28.47 -12.54 -5.27
CA ALA A 191 -29.54 -12.08 -6.15
C ALA A 191 -30.93 -12.56 -5.64
N PRO A 192 -31.99 -11.75 -5.87
CA PRO A 192 -32.09 -10.57 -6.73
C PRO A 192 -31.65 -9.22 -6.11
N PHE A 193 -31.21 -9.18 -4.86
CA PHE A 193 -30.70 -8.01 -4.12
C PHE A 193 -31.76 -6.92 -3.86
N ASP A 194 -33.03 -7.28 -3.81
CA ASP A 194 -34.15 -6.34 -3.66
C ASP A 194 -34.81 -6.36 -2.27
N LYS A 195 -34.44 -7.30 -1.41
CA LYS A 195 -35.04 -7.47 -0.08
C LYS A 195 -34.01 -7.72 1.01
N ALA A 196 -34.23 -7.11 2.18
CA ALA A 196 -33.44 -7.41 3.36
C ALA A 196 -33.69 -8.87 3.82
N VAL A 197 -32.61 -9.52 4.25
CA VAL A 197 -32.59 -10.94 4.65
C VAL A 197 -32.16 -11.10 6.11
N ASP A 198 -32.39 -12.29 6.67
CA ASP A 198 -31.85 -12.65 7.98
C ASP A 198 -30.32 -12.53 8.01
N THR A 199 -29.75 -12.13 9.14
CA THR A 199 -28.29 -11.96 9.29
C THR A 199 -27.52 -13.27 9.18
N GLY A 200 -28.16 -14.40 9.48
CA GLY A 200 -27.53 -15.71 9.51
C GLY A 200 -26.49 -15.87 10.65
N ILE A 201 -26.44 -14.95 11.58
CA ILE A 201 -25.37 -14.89 12.60
C ILE A 201 -25.35 -16.11 13.50
N GLU A 202 -26.51 -16.64 13.89
CA GLU A 202 -26.60 -17.81 14.77
C GLU A 202 -26.02 -19.06 14.11
N LYS A 203 -26.26 -19.23 12.80
CA LYS A 203 -25.65 -20.32 12.01
C LYS A 203 -24.15 -20.19 11.93
N LEU A 204 -23.67 -18.96 11.77
CA LEU A 204 -22.23 -18.66 11.69
C LEU A 204 -21.54 -18.95 13.03
N VAL A 205 -22.17 -18.55 14.16
CA VAL A 205 -21.68 -18.85 15.52
C VAL A 205 -21.58 -20.37 15.72
N SER A 206 -22.66 -21.10 15.44
CA SER A 206 -22.69 -22.58 15.58
C SER A 206 -21.63 -23.26 14.71
N ALA A 207 -21.36 -22.75 13.50
CA ALA A 207 -20.33 -23.29 12.62
C ALA A 207 -18.92 -23.06 13.19
N VAL A 208 -18.67 -21.93 13.84
CA VAL A 208 -17.37 -21.65 14.47
C VAL A 208 -17.19 -22.52 15.73
N GLU A 209 -18.21 -22.57 16.60
CA GLU A 209 -18.13 -23.35 17.85
C GLU A 209 -17.95 -24.86 17.62
N SER A 210 -18.48 -25.39 16.53
CA SER A 210 -18.34 -26.80 16.16
C SER A 210 -17.05 -27.12 15.38
N ASN A 211 -16.25 -26.13 15.00
CA ASN A 211 -15.06 -26.35 14.17
C ASN A 211 -13.82 -26.68 15.04
N PRO A 212 -13.25 -27.90 14.92
CA PRO A 212 -12.13 -28.32 15.76
C PRO A 212 -10.84 -27.54 15.55
N LYS A 213 -10.72 -26.79 14.45
CA LYS A 213 -9.55 -25.93 14.16
C LYS A 213 -9.64 -24.55 14.79
N ILE A 214 -10.81 -24.18 15.35
CA ILE A 214 -11.03 -22.85 15.91
C ILE A 214 -11.11 -22.94 17.44
N LYS A 215 -10.10 -22.39 18.10
CA LYS A 215 -10.10 -22.21 19.55
C LYS A 215 -10.69 -20.84 19.86
N VAL A 216 -11.81 -20.81 20.58
CA VAL A 216 -12.51 -19.58 20.99
C VAL A 216 -12.10 -19.22 22.42
N LEU A 217 -11.75 -17.94 22.62
CA LEU A 217 -11.56 -17.32 23.92
C LEU A 217 -12.59 -16.21 24.10
N LEU A 218 -13.53 -16.40 25.01
CA LEU A 218 -14.55 -15.41 25.41
C LEU A 218 -14.08 -14.65 26.64
N ASN A 219 -14.67 -13.47 26.90
CA ASN A 219 -14.27 -12.57 27.99
C ASN A 219 -12.75 -12.30 27.97
N ALA A 220 -12.16 -12.21 26.80
CA ALA A 220 -10.72 -12.15 26.59
C ALA A 220 -10.33 -10.97 25.72
N THR A 221 -9.27 -10.27 26.12
CA THR A 221 -8.69 -9.14 25.39
C THR A 221 -7.21 -9.39 25.14
N LEU A 222 -6.72 -8.86 24.04
CA LEU A 222 -5.28 -8.85 23.75
C LEU A 222 -4.62 -7.78 24.63
N GLU A 223 -3.69 -8.18 25.48
CA GLU A 223 -2.94 -7.30 26.38
C GLU A 223 -1.68 -6.76 25.73
N SER A 224 -0.95 -7.63 25.02
CA SER A 224 0.22 -7.23 24.22
C SER A 224 0.45 -8.18 23.05
N LEU A 225 1.13 -7.67 22.03
CA LEU A 225 1.58 -8.45 20.87
C LEU A 225 3.04 -8.10 20.57
N GLU A 226 3.95 -9.03 20.83
CA GLU A 226 5.38 -8.88 20.60
C GLU A 226 5.86 -9.77 19.46
N GLY A 227 7.04 -9.46 18.92
CA GLY A 227 7.68 -10.29 17.90
C GLY A 227 7.41 -9.83 16.47
N ALA A 228 7.31 -10.78 15.55
CA ALA A 228 7.24 -10.59 14.11
C ALA A 228 6.33 -11.63 13.46
N PRO A 229 5.94 -11.48 12.20
CA PRO A 229 5.15 -12.49 11.50
C PRO A 229 5.77 -13.89 11.63
N GLY A 230 4.94 -14.87 11.93
CA GLY A 230 5.38 -16.24 12.24
C GLY A 230 5.93 -16.44 13.66
N LEU A 231 6.30 -15.37 14.34
CA LEU A 231 6.96 -15.36 15.65
C LEU A 231 6.26 -14.44 16.66
N TYR A 232 4.99 -14.16 16.45
CA TYR A 232 4.23 -13.33 17.37
C TYR A 232 3.91 -14.07 18.66
N LYS A 233 4.09 -13.37 19.78
CA LYS A 233 3.66 -13.77 21.12
C LYS A 233 2.53 -12.84 21.56
N ALA A 234 1.34 -13.38 21.65
CA ALA A 234 0.14 -12.65 22.08
C ALA A 234 -0.14 -12.96 23.56
N ALA A 235 -0.17 -11.93 24.41
CA ALA A 235 -0.60 -12.06 25.79
C ALA A 235 -2.11 -11.83 25.87
N ILE A 236 -2.85 -12.82 26.40
CA ILE A 236 -4.32 -12.80 26.48
C ILE A 236 -4.73 -13.43 27.79
N GLY A 237 -5.38 -12.67 28.70
CA GLY A 237 -5.86 -13.18 29.99
C GLY A 237 -4.74 -13.79 30.84
N GLY A 238 -3.54 -13.20 30.81
CA GLY A 238 -2.37 -13.66 31.53
C GLY A 238 -1.68 -14.90 30.94
N ALA A 239 -2.15 -15.44 29.81
CA ALA A 239 -1.52 -16.54 29.08
C ALA A 239 -0.86 -16.04 27.79
N GLN A 240 0.24 -16.71 27.38
CA GLN A 240 0.92 -16.44 26.11
C GLN A 240 0.52 -17.44 25.04
N TYR A 241 0.31 -16.93 23.82
CA TYR A 241 -0.01 -17.71 22.62
C TYR A 241 0.94 -17.35 21.48
N ASP A 242 1.49 -18.38 20.83
CA ASP A 242 2.32 -18.20 19.64
C ASP A 242 1.44 -18.18 18.39
N VAL A 243 1.48 -17.09 17.65
CA VAL A 243 0.66 -16.89 16.46
C VAL A 243 1.48 -16.40 15.25
N GLY A 244 1.07 -16.84 14.06
CA GLY A 244 1.79 -16.54 12.82
C GLY A 244 1.37 -15.21 12.19
N ALA A 245 0.07 -14.91 12.23
CA ALA A 245 -0.51 -13.68 11.71
C ALA A 245 -1.74 -13.29 12.52
N VAL A 246 -2.15 -12.02 12.39
CA VAL A 246 -3.28 -11.46 13.14
C VAL A 246 -4.27 -10.83 12.18
N ILE A 247 -5.57 -11.03 12.42
CA ILE A 247 -6.65 -10.36 11.71
C ILE A 247 -7.45 -9.54 12.72
N LEU A 248 -7.50 -8.22 12.50
CA LEU A 248 -8.29 -7.28 13.28
C LEU A 248 -9.71 -7.21 12.71
N ALA A 249 -10.65 -7.80 13.39
CA ALA A 249 -12.08 -7.80 13.06
C ALA A 249 -12.90 -7.20 14.21
N THR A 250 -12.37 -6.17 14.85
CA THR A 250 -12.89 -5.55 16.08
C THR A 250 -14.19 -4.78 15.88
N GLY A 251 -14.55 -4.51 14.61
CA GLY A 251 -15.81 -3.87 14.24
C GLY A 251 -15.85 -2.38 14.59
N TRP A 252 -17.05 -1.89 14.91
CA TRP A 252 -17.34 -0.47 15.07
C TRP A 252 -18.26 -0.20 16.27
N VAL A 253 -18.33 1.05 16.68
CA VAL A 253 -19.30 1.60 17.64
C VAL A 253 -20.05 2.77 17.00
N PRO A 254 -21.29 3.08 17.43
CA PRO A 254 -21.95 4.32 17.06
C PRO A 254 -21.12 5.50 17.49
N GLY A 255 -21.13 6.57 16.70
CA GLY A 255 -20.55 7.85 17.10
C GLY A 255 -21.23 8.42 18.35
N ASP A 256 -20.57 9.39 18.99
CA ASP A 256 -21.14 10.11 20.13
C ASP A 256 -22.41 10.86 19.67
N GLY A 257 -23.55 10.56 20.31
CA GLY A 257 -24.83 11.16 19.95
C GLY A 257 -24.96 12.67 20.17
N LYS A 258 -23.95 13.34 20.75
CA LYS A 258 -23.98 14.79 21.02
C LYS A 258 -24.18 15.63 19.76
N TYR A 259 -23.66 15.20 18.63
CA TYR A 259 -23.86 15.89 17.36
C TYR A 259 -25.30 15.81 16.83
N LEU A 260 -26.13 14.91 17.39
CA LEU A 260 -27.56 14.76 17.09
C LEU A 260 -28.46 15.61 18.01
N GLU A 261 -27.91 16.18 19.09
CA GLU A 261 -28.68 17.01 20.05
C GLU A 261 -29.41 18.19 19.39
N PRO A 262 -28.84 18.90 18.39
CA PRO A 262 -29.54 19.98 17.68
C PRO A 262 -30.83 19.55 17.00
N LEU A 263 -30.98 18.24 16.69
CA LEU A 263 -32.21 17.66 16.14
C LEU A 263 -33.07 16.99 17.22
N GLY A 264 -32.83 17.28 18.47
CA GLY A 264 -33.65 16.83 19.60
C GLY A 264 -33.29 15.45 20.18
N TYR A 265 -32.21 14.82 19.71
CA TYR A 265 -31.75 13.57 20.34
C TYR A 265 -31.37 13.81 21.80
N GLY A 266 -31.80 12.91 22.66
CA GLY A 266 -31.57 13.02 24.12
C GLY A 266 -32.57 13.91 24.87
N THR A 267 -33.26 14.83 24.19
CA THR A 267 -34.28 15.70 24.77
C THR A 267 -35.71 15.28 24.41
N MET A 268 -35.93 14.93 23.14
CA MET A 268 -37.23 14.47 22.64
C MET A 268 -37.23 12.94 22.58
N LYS A 269 -38.14 12.31 23.35
CA LYS A 269 -38.18 10.84 23.49
C LYS A 269 -38.44 10.10 22.16
N ASN A 270 -39.15 10.74 21.23
CA ASN A 270 -39.49 10.18 19.92
C ASN A 270 -38.45 10.48 18.85
N VAL A 271 -37.29 11.04 19.21
CA VAL A 271 -36.09 11.16 18.35
C VAL A 271 -35.10 10.11 18.80
N ILE A 272 -34.83 9.13 17.94
CA ILE A 272 -33.97 7.99 18.25
C ILE A 272 -32.91 7.79 17.15
N THR A 273 -31.90 7.00 17.46
CA THR A 273 -30.87 6.64 16.49
C THR A 273 -31.26 5.43 15.64
N SER A 274 -30.63 5.29 14.47
CA SER A 274 -30.78 4.12 13.61
C SER A 274 -30.45 2.80 14.33
N SER A 275 -29.50 2.82 15.27
CA SER A 275 -29.17 1.64 16.09
C SER A 275 -30.30 1.27 17.05
N GLN A 276 -30.93 2.25 17.70
CA GLN A 276 -32.09 2.04 18.57
C GLN A 276 -33.31 1.58 17.77
N PHE A 277 -33.50 2.13 16.56
CA PHE A 277 -34.57 1.68 15.67
C PHE A 277 -34.40 0.24 15.21
N GLU A 278 -33.18 -0.18 14.92
CA GLU A 278 -32.88 -1.57 14.54
C GLU A 278 -33.25 -2.56 15.66
N GLU A 279 -32.89 -2.21 16.90
CA GLU A 279 -33.26 -3.00 18.08
C GLU A 279 -34.78 -3.03 18.31
N MET A 280 -35.45 -1.90 18.13
CA MET A 280 -36.92 -1.80 18.21
C MET A 280 -37.59 -2.69 17.17
N ALA A 281 -37.12 -2.67 15.93
CA ALA A 281 -37.63 -3.51 14.86
C ALA A 281 -37.39 -5.01 15.10
N LYS A 282 -36.24 -5.37 15.68
CA LYS A 282 -35.93 -6.75 16.07
C LYS A 282 -36.86 -7.26 17.16
N ASN A 283 -37.15 -6.42 18.15
CA ASN A 283 -38.07 -6.75 19.24
C ASN A 283 -39.56 -6.78 18.80
N GLY A 284 -39.82 -6.52 17.52
CA GLY A 284 -41.12 -6.72 16.89
C GLY A 284 -42.13 -5.60 17.10
N LYS A 285 -41.77 -4.50 17.76
CA LYS A 285 -42.69 -3.38 18.06
C LYS A 285 -42.07 -2.06 17.61
N ILE A 286 -42.55 -1.50 16.51
CA ILE A 286 -42.22 -0.14 16.07
C ILE A 286 -43.31 0.79 16.67
N VAL A 287 -42.96 1.49 17.73
CA VAL A 287 -43.88 2.34 18.53
C VAL A 287 -43.20 3.63 18.95
N ARG A 288 -43.96 4.64 19.33
CA ARG A 288 -43.43 5.85 19.93
C ARG A 288 -42.82 5.55 21.33
N PRO A 289 -41.53 5.87 21.55
CA PRO A 289 -40.90 5.65 22.87
C PRO A 289 -41.55 6.44 24.01
N SER A 290 -42.17 7.56 23.72
CA SER A 290 -42.78 8.43 24.74
C SER A 290 -44.00 7.81 25.44
N ASP A 291 -44.86 7.10 24.70
CA ASP A 291 -46.17 6.65 25.20
C ASP A 291 -46.56 5.23 24.72
N GLY A 292 -45.71 4.55 23.91
CA GLY A 292 -45.94 3.20 23.42
C GLY A 292 -47.01 3.08 22.33
N LYS A 293 -47.54 4.18 21.80
CA LYS A 293 -48.54 4.15 20.70
C LYS A 293 -47.91 3.68 19.39
N PRO A 294 -48.69 3.01 18.54
CA PRO A 294 -48.26 2.68 17.20
C PRO A 294 -47.90 3.95 16.40
N VAL A 295 -46.88 3.84 15.54
CA VAL A 295 -46.51 4.92 14.61
C VAL A 295 -47.39 4.86 13.37
N THR A 296 -47.71 6.01 12.80
CA THR A 296 -48.36 6.15 11.48
C THR A 296 -47.40 6.80 10.47
N SER A 297 -46.39 7.51 10.97
CA SER A 297 -45.36 8.17 10.15
C SER A 297 -44.00 8.12 10.86
N VAL A 298 -42.96 7.78 10.08
CA VAL A 298 -41.57 7.73 10.56
C VAL A 298 -40.72 8.54 9.59
N ALA A 299 -39.98 9.52 10.10
CA ALA A 299 -39.02 10.29 9.31
C ALA A 299 -37.57 9.80 9.57
N PHE A 300 -36.90 9.37 8.52
CA PHE A 300 -35.47 9.07 8.52
C PHE A 300 -34.73 10.27 7.96
N VAL A 301 -33.83 10.86 8.72
CA VAL A 301 -33.04 12.01 8.34
C VAL A 301 -31.63 11.54 8.00
N LEU A 302 -31.19 11.81 6.79
CA LEU A 302 -29.83 11.54 6.33
C LEU A 302 -29.06 12.85 6.18
N ASP A 303 -27.75 12.72 5.95
CA ASP A 303 -26.85 13.84 5.70
C ASP A 303 -27.07 15.01 6.66
N MET A 304 -26.79 14.70 7.90
CA MET A 304 -26.75 15.71 8.93
C MET A 304 -25.52 16.59 8.69
N ASP A 305 -25.54 17.41 7.64
CA ASP A 305 -24.65 18.53 7.49
C ASP A 305 -24.94 19.56 8.60
N LEU A 306 -24.53 19.17 9.81
CA LEU A 306 -24.23 20.17 10.80
C LEU A 306 -23.09 20.97 10.20
N PRO A 307 -23.29 22.28 9.97
CA PRO A 307 -22.31 23.07 9.26
C PRO A 307 -20.95 22.90 9.92
N MET A 308 -20.04 22.26 9.22
CA MET A 308 -18.64 22.43 9.53
C MET A 308 -18.38 23.92 9.49
N LYS A 309 -18.07 24.53 10.61
CA LYS A 309 -17.70 25.93 10.67
C LYS A 309 -16.53 26.10 9.69
N GLY A 310 -16.81 26.57 8.48
CA GLY A 310 -15.82 26.91 7.49
C GLY A 310 -15.93 26.27 6.10
N ALA A 311 -16.82 25.30 5.85
CA ALA A 311 -16.97 24.72 4.50
C ALA A 311 -18.35 25.05 3.91
N SER A 312 -18.44 26.12 3.16
CA SER A 312 -19.56 26.34 2.26
C SER A 312 -19.28 25.65 0.93
N TYR A 313 -19.87 24.48 0.70
CA TYR A 313 -20.00 23.97 -0.66
C TYR A 313 -21.11 24.76 -1.37
N ALA A 314 -20.73 25.80 -2.10
CA ALA A 314 -21.63 26.42 -3.05
C ALA A 314 -21.86 25.44 -4.19
N ALA A 315 -23.10 25.03 -4.42
CA ALA A 315 -23.48 24.25 -5.57
C ALA A 315 -23.01 24.98 -6.85
N GLY A 316 -22.07 24.38 -7.59
CA GLY A 316 -21.58 24.90 -8.87
C GLY A 316 -20.16 25.46 -8.90
N ALA A 317 -19.40 25.43 -7.79
CA ALA A 317 -18.00 25.80 -7.84
C ALA A 317 -17.16 24.62 -8.36
N ALA A 318 -16.39 24.84 -9.42
CA ALA A 318 -15.33 23.94 -9.83
C ALA A 318 -14.36 23.76 -8.65
N CYS A 319 -13.90 22.53 -8.47
CA CYS A 319 -12.95 22.18 -7.41
C CYS A 319 -11.67 23.01 -7.59
N GLU A 320 -11.53 24.10 -6.88
CA GLU A 320 -10.24 24.77 -6.73
C GLU A 320 -9.42 23.98 -5.72
N PRO A 321 -8.13 23.72 -6.01
CA PRO A 321 -7.26 23.06 -5.03
C PRO A 321 -7.21 23.90 -3.75
N PRO A 322 -7.17 23.29 -2.56
CA PRO A 322 -7.08 24.03 -1.32
C PRO A 322 -5.85 24.94 -1.34
N ALA A 323 -6.04 26.19 -0.92
CA ALA A 323 -4.95 27.13 -0.74
C ALA A 323 -3.89 26.49 0.19
N GLU A 324 -2.62 26.73 -0.12
CA GLU A 324 -1.47 26.22 0.61
C GLU A 324 -1.70 26.28 2.12
N LEU A 325 -1.63 25.11 2.76
CA LEU A 325 -1.64 25.02 4.22
C LEU A 325 -0.42 25.80 4.75
N PRO A 326 -0.56 26.58 5.83
CA PRO A 326 0.57 27.31 6.39
C PRO A 326 1.66 26.29 6.78
N GLU A 327 2.91 26.57 6.38
CA GLU A 327 4.09 25.82 6.78
C GLU A 327 4.06 25.60 8.29
N GLN A 328 3.93 24.35 8.69
CA GLN A 328 4.12 23.99 10.09
C GLN A 328 5.60 24.16 10.42
N ALA A 329 5.88 25.12 11.27
CA ALA A 329 7.23 25.33 11.80
C ALA A 329 7.76 24.01 12.40
N ALA A 330 9.00 23.66 12.04
CA ALA A 330 9.68 22.50 12.59
C ALA A 330 9.69 22.59 14.13
N PRO A 331 9.38 21.51 14.86
CA PRO A 331 9.48 21.51 16.30
C PRO A 331 10.92 21.73 16.73
N ALA A 332 11.10 22.63 17.71
CA ALA A 332 12.41 22.90 18.31
C ALA A 332 13.01 21.62 18.93
N GLU A 333 14.31 21.42 18.73
CA GLU A 333 15.06 20.31 19.33
C GLU A 333 14.96 20.37 20.87
N GLY A 334 14.53 19.24 21.47
CA GLY A 334 14.70 18.96 22.87
C GLY A 334 13.44 18.97 23.71
N GLU A 335 12.57 18.00 23.52
CA GLU A 335 11.74 17.41 24.59
C GLU A 335 11.14 16.10 24.04
N ALA A 336 11.75 14.99 24.44
CA ALA A 336 11.12 13.69 24.34
C ALA A 336 10.00 13.62 25.38
N LYS A 337 8.79 13.96 24.98
CA LYS A 337 7.60 13.59 25.73
C LYS A 337 7.16 12.21 25.25
N GLU A 338 7.20 11.24 26.14
CA GLU A 338 6.37 10.04 26.08
C GLU A 338 4.90 10.47 26.16
N ASP A 339 4.38 11.02 25.09
CA ASP A 339 2.95 11.24 24.98
C ASP A 339 2.34 9.95 24.45
N ALA A 340 1.68 9.23 25.36
CA ALA A 340 0.67 8.26 25.01
C ALA A 340 -0.23 8.89 23.96
N PHE A 341 -0.38 8.23 22.82
CA PHE A 341 -1.20 8.66 21.70
C PHE A 341 -2.65 8.80 22.17
N VAL A 342 -3.04 9.98 22.64
CA VAL A 342 -4.42 10.32 22.91
C VAL A 342 -5.01 10.75 21.58
N TYR A 343 -5.90 9.92 21.04
CA TYR A 343 -6.68 10.26 19.86
C TYR A 343 -7.67 11.38 20.26
N GLU A 344 -7.26 12.64 20.13
CA GLU A 344 -8.11 13.81 20.25
C GLU A 344 -9.07 13.93 19.06
N ASN A 345 -9.96 12.97 18.88
CA ASN A 345 -10.95 13.08 17.82
C ASN A 345 -12.39 13.04 18.29
N THR A 346 -12.68 13.75 19.35
CA THR A 346 -14.07 14.06 19.72
C THR A 346 -14.69 15.13 18.80
N GLU A 347 -13.91 15.94 18.11
CA GLU A 347 -14.43 16.94 17.17
C GLU A 347 -14.59 16.48 15.72
N SER A 348 -13.74 15.59 15.21
CA SER A 348 -13.88 15.04 13.87
C SER A 348 -14.94 13.95 13.74
N ALA A 349 -15.42 13.39 14.86
CA ALA A 349 -16.56 12.48 14.86
C ALA A 349 -17.91 13.17 14.50
N LYS A 350 -17.93 14.49 14.36
CA LYS A 350 -19.15 15.26 14.09
C LYS A 350 -19.70 15.11 12.68
N HIS A 351 -18.85 14.78 11.70
CA HIS A 351 -19.28 14.50 10.33
C HIS A 351 -18.37 13.46 9.69
N LEU A 352 -18.80 12.21 9.74
CA LEU A 352 -18.06 11.13 9.11
C LEU A 352 -18.64 10.88 7.70
N ALA A 353 -18.26 11.71 6.74
CA ALA A 353 -18.71 11.62 5.35
C ALA A 353 -18.52 10.21 4.75
N TYR A 354 -17.51 9.49 5.19
CA TYR A 354 -17.29 8.10 4.81
C TYR A 354 -18.39 7.13 5.29
N SER A 355 -19.25 7.54 6.23
CA SER A 355 -20.41 6.76 6.69
C SER A 355 -21.66 6.95 5.80
N SER A 356 -21.68 7.89 4.87
CA SER A 356 -22.88 8.28 4.12
C SER A 356 -23.49 7.13 3.31
N GLU A 357 -22.67 6.26 2.70
CA GLU A 357 -23.15 5.06 2.02
C GLU A 357 -23.91 4.14 2.99
N ILE A 358 -23.32 3.85 4.14
CA ILE A 358 -23.94 2.96 5.14
C ILE A 358 -25.20 3.59 5.73
N SER A 359 -25.18 4.89 6.01
CA SER A 359 -26.34 5.62 6.54
C SER A 359 -27.48 5.61 5.54
N SER A 360 -27.23 5.85 4.26
CA SER A 360 -28.23 5.79 3.20
C SER A 360 -28.86 4.39 3.08
N LEU A 361 -28.04 3.37 3.05
CA LEU A 361 -28.47 1.99 2.99
C LEU A 361 -29.30 1.59 4.23
N VAL A 362 -28.84 1.95 5.43
CA VAL A 362 -29.53 1.63 6.70
C VAL A 362 -30.90 2.31 6.73
N ALA A 363 -31.01 3.58 6.34
CA ALA A 363 -32.29 4.29 6.30
C ALA A 363 -33.29 3.63 5.34
N LEU A 364 -32.85 3.26 4.11
CA LEU A 364 -33.69 2.54 3.16
C LEU A 364 -34.16 1.18 3.70
N LYS A 365 -33.25 0.45 4.36
CA LYS A 365 -33.57 -0.84 4.99
C LYS A 365 -34.61 -0.67 6.10
N GLN A 366 -34.43 0.32 6.96
CA GLN A 366 -35.31 0.59 8.09
C GLN A 366 -36.66 1.18 7.65
N ALA A 367 -36.70 1.99 6.59
CA ALA A 367 -37.94 2.41 5.94
C ALA A 367 -38.73 1.18 5.40
N GLY A 368 -38.03 0.19 4.85
CA GLY A 368 -38.62 -1.10 4.48
C GLY A 368 -39.23 -1.85 5.66
N TYR A 369 -38.67 -1.76 6.86
CA TYR A 369 -39.25 -2.37 8.07
C TYR A 369 -40.58 -1.72 8.47
N VAL A 370 -40.68 -0.38 8.36
CA VAL A 370 -41.94 0.33 8.61
C VAL A 370 -43.02 -0.19 7.67
N ALA A 371 -42.72 -0.24 6.37
CA ALA A 371 -43.65 -0.75 5.36
C ALA A 371 -44.07 -2.22 5.57
N GLU A 372 -43.15 -3.06 6.07
CA GLU A 372 -43.38 -4.49 6.33
C GLU A 372 -44.17 -4.72 7.61
N LYS A 373 -43.85 -4.02 8.70
CA LYS A 373 -44.33 -4.33 10.05
C LYS A 373 -45.48 -3.47 10.54
N VAL A 374 -45.70 -2.30 9.95
CA VAL A 374 -46.71 -1.34 10.39
C VAL A 374 -47.66 -1.02 9.21
N PRO A 375 -48.70 -1.85 8.97
CA PRO A 375 -49.62 -1.64 7.86
C PRO A 375 -50.26 -0.25 7.91
N GLY A 376 -50.19 0.50 6.80
CA GLY A 376 -50.75 1.84 6.66
C GLY A 376 -49.83 2.98 7.16
N ALA A 377 -48.69 2.68 7.75
CA ALA A 377 -47.70 3.69 8.09
C ALA A 377 -46.87 4.12 6.88
N VAL A 378 -46.40 5.35 6.92
CA VAL A 378 -45.51 5.94 5.88
C VAL A 378 -44.13 6.17 6.46
N ALA A 379 -43.10 5.71 5.73
CA ALA A 379 -41.70 6.03 6.01
C ALA A 379 -41.22 7.13 5.06
N MET A 380 -40.71 8.21 5.60
CA MET A 380 -40.17 9.32 4.80
C MET A 380 -38.65 9.37 4.99
N VAL A 381 -37.90 9.33 3.92
CA VAL A 381 -36.43 9.45 3.94
C VAL A 381 -36.07 10.82 3.37
N LEU A 382 -35.53 11.67 4.27
CA LEU A 382 -35.08 13.02 3.94
C LEU A 382 -33.58 13.02 3.79
N TYR A 383 -33.09 13.41 2.62
CA TYR A 383 -31.67 13.35 2.29
C TYR A 383 -31.23 14.54 1.46
N ASP A 384 -30.01 14.98 1.63
CA ASP A 384 -29.32 15.87 0.70
C ASP A 384 -28.60 15.05 -0.37
N HIS A 385 -27.92 13.99 0.05
CA HIS A 385 -27.24 13.04 -0.84
C HIS A 385 -27.69 11.61 -0.54
N MET A 386 -28.08 10.88 -1.58
CA MET A 386 -28.38 9.45 -1.49
C MET A 386 -27.23 8.64 -2.09
N MET A 387 -26.46 7.99 -1.26
CA MET A 387 -25.29 7.21 -1.69
C MET A 387 -25.57 5.71 -1.60
N VAL A 388 -25.95 5.12 -2.75
CA VAL A 388 -26.27 3.69 -2.85
C VAL A 388 -25.57 3.10 -4.09
N PRO A 389 -24.25 2.90 -4.04
CA PRO A 389 -23.47 2.48 -5.19
C PRO A 389 -23.63 0.99 -5.53
N GLY A 390 -23.35 0.66 -6.78
CA GLY A 390 -23.19 -0.70 -7.27
C GLY A 390 -24.45 -1.53 -7.22
N ILE A 391 -24.34 -2.78 -6.75
CA ILE A 391 -25.44 -3.75 -6.74
C ILE A 391 -26.60 -3.34 -5.81
N ASN A 392 -26.31 -2.48 -4.83
CA ASN A 392 -27.31 -1.96 -3.90
C ASN A 392 -28.32 -1.01 -4.57
N GLU A 393 -28.06 -0.52 -5.77
CA GLU A 393 -29.06 0.24 -6.56
C GLU A 393 -30.34 -0.55 -6.80
N LYS A 394 -30.28 -1.89 -6.86
CA LYS A 394 -31.49 -2.73 -6.96
C LYS A 394 -32.34 -2.63 -5.71
N TYR A 395 -31.70 -2.55 -4.55
CA TYR A 395 -32.38 -2.35 -3.28
C TYR A 395 -33.01 -0.95 -3.18
N TYR A 396 -32.27 0.08 -3.63
CA TYR A 396 -32.78 1.45 -3.71
C TYR A 396 -34.01 1.54 -4.65
N LYS A 397 -33.93 0.90 -5.82
CA LYS A 397 -35.06 0.83 -6.76
C LYS A 397 -36.28 0.16 -6.14
N ALA A 398 -36.10 -0.94 -5.42
CA ALA A 398 -37.19 -1.61 -4.71
C ALA A 398 -37.83 -0.72 -3.64
N ALA A 399 -37.03 0.11 -2.95
CA ALA A 399 -37.54 1.09 -2.00
C ALA A 399 -38.33 2.21 -2.70
N GLN A 400 -37.87 2.72 -3.85
CA GLN A 400 -38.59 3.71 -4.65
C GLN A 400 -39.95 3.19 -5.15
N ASP A 401 -40.03 1.91 -5.51
CA ASP A 401 -41.27 1.28 -6.02
C ASP A 401 -42.27 0.96 -4.91
N ASN A 402 -41.89 1.13 -3.64
CA ASN A 402 -42.78 0.86 -2.50
C ASN A 402 -43.60 2.10 -2.14
N SER A 403 -44.90 2.04 -2.31
CA SER A 403 -45.84 3.16 -2.03
C SER A 403 -45.87 3.63 -0.58
N SER A 404 -45.38 2.83 0.37
CA SER A 404 -45.26 3.22 1.80
C SER A 404 -43.95 3.93 2.12
N ILE A 405 -43.04 4.11 1.14
CA ILE A 405 -41.76 4.79 1.31
C ILE A 405 -41.75 6.03 0.42
N MET A 406 -41.53 7.19 1.04
CA MET A 406 -41.36 8.46 0.36
C MET A 406 -39.92 8.93 0.47
N LEU A 407 -39.30 9.28 -0.65
CA LEU A 407 -37.94 9.80 -0.71
C LEU A 407 -37.98 11.26 -1.13
N SER A 408 -37.44 12.18 -0.32
CA SER A 408 -37.37 13.59 -0.69
C SER A 408 -35.98 14.15 -0.46
N LYS A 409 -35.48 14.87 -1.50
CA LYS A 409 -34.22 15.59 -1.40
C LYS A 409 -34.45 16.90 -0.64
N ALA A 410 -34.07 16.93 0.63
CA ALA A 410 -34.31 18.03 1.53
C ALA A 410 -33.22 18.16 2.59
N THR A 411 -32.84 19.40 2.90
CA THR A 411 -31.95 19.71 4.02
C THR A 411 -32.78 19.97 5.28
N VAL A 412 -32.67 19.11 6.29
CA VAL A 412 -33.38 19.26 7.55
C VAL A 412 -32.74 20.38 8.38
N THR A 413 -33.55 21.32 8.84
CA THR A 413 -33.09 22.50 9.59
C THR A 413 -33.40 22.44 11.08
N GLY A 414 -34.34 21.58 11.49
CA GLY A 414 -34.70 21.43 12.89
C GLY A 414 -35.81 20.41 13.12
N VAL A 415 -35.95 20.01 14.36
CA VAL A 415 -37.06 19.16 14.83
C VAL A 415 -37.67 19.82 16.08
N THR A 416 -38.99 19.87 16.14
CA THR A 416 -39.73 20.36 17.30
C THR A 416 -40.79 19.37 17.72
N GLU A 417 -41.13 19.33 19.00
CA GLU A 417 -42.14 18.41 19.59
C GLU A 417 -43.40 19.16 20.01
N SER A 418 -44.53 18.68 19.58
CA SER A 418 -45.84 19.16 20.01
C SER A 418 -46.27 18.55 21.34
N GLY A 419 -47.26 19.16 22.04
CA GLY A 419 -47.71 18.72 23.36
C GLY A 419 -48.27 17.30 23.42
N ASP A 420 -48.66 16.71 22.27
CA ASP A 420 -49.10 15.32 22.14
C ASP A 420 -47.97 14.34 21.80
N GLY A 421 -46.73 14.85 21.72
CA GLY A 421 -45.53 14.07 21.38
C GLY A 421 -45.34 13.82 19.91
N THR A 422 -46.12 14.45 19.02
CA THR A 422 -45.86 14.45 17.57
C THR A 422 -44.70 15.37 17.23
N LEU A 423 -43.86 14.97 16.34
CA LEU A 423 -42.67 15.71 15.91
C LEU A 423 -42.96 16.46 14.58
N SER A 424 -42.57 17.72 14.52
CA SER A 424 -42.51 18.50 13.27
C SER A 424 -41.04 18.62 12.82
N VAL A 425 -40.74 18.10 11.65
CA VAL A 425 -39.42 18.15 11.01
C VAL A 425 -39.44 19.29 10.00
N ALA A 426 -38.73 20.36 10.28
CA ALA A 426 -38.54 21.48 9.37
C ALA A 426 -37.42 21.16 8.38
N ALA A 427 -37.73 21.26 7.09
CA ALA A 427 -36.75 20.99 6.05
C ALA A 427 -36.92 21.95 4.86
N LYS A 428 -35.82 22.22 4.18
CA LYS A 428 -35.81 22.90 2.89
C LYS A 428 -35.82 21.86 1.79
N ASP A 429 -36.96 21.68 1.15
CA ASP A 429 -37.06 20.75 0.00
C ASP A 429 -36.39 21.39 -1.22
N THR A 430 -35.36 20.73 -1.75
CA THR A 430 -34.58 21.27 -2.87
C THR A 430 -35.25 21.03 -4.23
N LEU A 431 -36.20 20.11 -4.32
CA LEU A 431 -36.97 19.86 -5.55
C LEU A 431 -38.12 20.84 -5.71
N LEU A 432 -38.82 21.15 -4.59
CA LEU A 432 -39.90 22.10 -4.56
C LEU A 432 -39.38 23.57 -4.47
N GLY A 433 -38.18 23.74 -3.92
CA GLY A 433 -37.59 25.06 -3.66
C GLY A 433 -38.20 25.78 -2.45
N GLU A 434 -39.02 25.09 -1.64
CA GLU A 434 -39.79 25.67 -0.53
C GLU A 434 -39.37 25.01 0.81
N ASN A 435 -39.66 25.74 1.90
CA ASN A 435 -39.58 25.19 3.24
C ASN A 435 -40.84 24.38 3.51
N VAL A 436 -40.65 23.17 4.00
CA VAL A 436 -41.72 22.23 4.32
C VAL A 436 -41.65 21.81 5.78
N GLU A 437 -42.80 21.55 6.38
CA GLU A 437 -42.92 20.95 7.69
C GLU A 437 -43.51 19.55 7.54
N ILE A 438 -42.81 18.56 8.08
CA ILE A 438 -43.17 17.14 7.96
C ILE A 438 -43.55 16.62 9.35
N MET A 439 -44.78 16.18 9.48
CA MET A 439 -45.27 15.61 10.77
C MET A 439 -44.90 14.14 10.86
N ALA A 440 -44.25 13.75 11.93
CA ALA A 440 -43.81 12.39 12.19
C ALA A 440 -44.08 11.95 13.63
N ASP A 441 -44.47 10.69 13.82
CA ASP A 441 -44.56 10.07 15.15
C ASP A 441 -43.21 9.69 15.73
N LEU A 442 -42.25 9.47 14.83
CA LEU A 442 -40.88 9.04 15.16
C LEU A 442 -39.89 9.64 14.19
N VAL A 443 -38.79 10.17 14.70
CA VAL A 443 -37.64 10.61 13.88
C VAL A 443 -36.46 9.72 14.17
N VAL A 444 -35.85 9.19 13.09
CA VAL A 444 -34.67 8.31 13.16
C VAL A 444 -33.47 9.01 12.55
N LEU A 445 -32.45 9.16 13.36
CA LEU A 445 -31.21 9.84 12.98
C LEU A 445 -30.09 8.82 12.73
N PRO A 446 -29.23 9.03 11.74
CA PRO A 446 -28.14 8.11 11.44
C PRO A 446 -27.08 8.16 12.55
N THR A 447 -26.43 7.04 12.79
CA THR A 447 -25.23 6.98 13.62
C THR A 447 -24.01 6.79 12.72
N ALA A 448 -22.94 7.54 13.02
CA ALA A 448 -21.67 7.31 12.37
C ALA A 448 -21.12 5.91 12.69
N VAL A 449 -20.32 5.37 11.79
CA VAL A 449 -19.58 4.11 11.98
C VAL A 449 -18.18 4.45 12.46
N VAL A 450 -17.92 4.37 13.74
CA VAL A 450 -16.61 4.64 14.33
C VAL A 450 -15.90 3.31 14.60
N PRO A 451 -14.71 3.05 14.04
CA PRO A 451 -14.01 1.80 14.30
C PRO A 451 -13.64 1.68 15.79
N VAL A 452 -13.71 0.47 16.34
CA VAL A 452 -13.33 0.25 17.76
C VAL A 452 -11.88 0.66 18.00
N THR A 453 -11.03 0.49 17.00
CA THR A 453 -9.62 0.89 17.04
C THR A 453 -9.38 2.39 17.25
N ALA A 454 -10.38 3.24 17.04
CA ALA A 454 -10.31 4.66 17.37
C ALA A 454 -10.38 4.95 18.88
N HIS A 455 -10.96 4.04 19.67
CA HIS A 455 -11.22 4.24 21.09
C HIS A 455 -10.51 3.25 22.00
N ASP A 456 -10.00 2.15 21.45
CA ASP A 456 -9.39 1.08 22.24
C ASP A 456 -7.87 1.21 22.25
N PRO A 457 -7.26 1.73 23.33
CA PRO A 457 -5.82 1.90 23.42
C PRO A 457 -5.03 0.57 23.46
N THR A 458 -5.68 -0.56 23.76
CA THR A 458 -5.06 -1.89 23.69
C THR A 458 -4.71 -2.27 22.26
N MET A 459 -5.43 -1.68 21.31
CA MET A 459 -5.15 -1.82 19.89
C MET A 459 -4.10 -0.81 19.40
N ASN A 460 -3.53 -0.04 20.31
CA ASN A 460 -2.37 0.81 20.04
C ASN A 460 -1.17 -0.07 19.74
N PHE A 461 -1.31 -0.85 18.68
CA PHE A 461 -0.15 -1.46 18.07
C PHE A 461 0.80 -0.32 17.73
N VAL A 462 1.97 -0.33 18.32
CA VAL A 462 3.07 0.47 17.81
C VAL A 462 3.26 0.02 16.36
N TYR A 463 2.57 0.69 15.46
CA TYR A 463 2.72 0.50 14.01
C TYR A 463 4.05 1.11 13.60
N ARG A 464 5.15 0.56 14.15
CA ARG A 464 6.48 1.08 13.97
C ARG A 464 6.93 0.92 12.55
N GLN A 465 7.26 2.05 12.01
CA GLN A 465 8.06 2.18 10.80
C GLN A 465 9.48 2.65 11.16
N GLY A 466 10.09 2.01 12.16
CA GLY A 466 11.38 2.42 12.70
C GLY A 466 11.27 3.56 13.74
N PRO A 467 12.27 3.69 14.60
CA PRO A 467 12.24 4.61 15.75
C PRO A 467 12.25 6.10 15.38
N HIS A 468 12.71 6.48 14.19
CA HIS A 468 12.72 7.87 13.71
C HIS A 468 11.46 8.30 12.96
N PHE A 469 10.52 7.40 12.77
CA PHE A 469 9.26 7.74 12.15
C PHE A 469 8.20 7.82 13.24
N PRO A 470 7.53 8.97 13.39
CA PRO A 470 6.37 9.06 14.27
C PRO A 470 5.35 8.03 13.84
N ASP A 471 4.61 7.49 14.78
CA ASP A 471 3.45 6.67 14.47
C ASP A 471 2.54 7.49 13.56
N LEU A 472 2.24 6.93 12.39
CA LEU A 472 1.36 7.60 11.47
C LEU A 472 -0.04 7.63 12.11
N LYS A 473 -0.72 8.78 12.08
CA LYS A 473 -2.10 8.88 12.53
C LYS A 473 -2.94 7.83 11.80
N LEU A 474 -3.76 7.09 12.53
CA LEU A 474 -4.76 6.25 11.90
C LEU A 474 -5.78 7.15 11.21
N PHE A 475 -6.16 6.82 9.98
CA PHE A 475 -7.13 7.58 9.22
C PHE A 475 -8.51 7.41 9.90
N ASP A 476 -8.99 8.45 10.57
CA ASP A 476 -10.24 8.42 11.37
C ASP A 476 -10.37 7.22 12.32
N GLY A 477 -9.23 6.68 12.79
CA GLY A 477 -9.18 5.50 13.64
C GLY A 477 -9.20 4.15 12.89
N PHE A 478 -9.31 4.14 11.57
CA PHE A 478 -9.18 2.93 10.77
C PHE A 478 -7.72 2.48 10.68
N VAL A 479 -7.49 1.18 10.81
CA VAL A 479 -6.13 0.62 10.90
C VAL A 479 -5.51 0.29 9.55
N ASP A 480 -6.17 0.60 8.46
CA ASP A 480 -5.59 0.47 7.13
C ASP A 480 -4.42 1.45 6.94
N SER A 481 -3.34 0.97 6.34
CA SER A 481 -2.16 1.80 6.14
C SER A 481 -2.10 2.44 4.75
N ASN A 482 -2.27 1.63 3.73
CA ASN A 482 -2.17 2.02 2.33
C ASN A 482 -2.81 0.93 1.47
N TYR A 483 -4.07 1.11 1.13
CA TYR A 483 -4.85 0.12 0.41
C TYR A 483 -4.33 -0.17 -1.02
N ILE A 484 -3.57 0.74 -1.61
CA ILE A 484 -2.97 0.55 -2.95
C ILE A 484 -1.79 -0.41 -2.87
N CYS A 485 -0.82 -0.11 -1.99
CA CYS A 485 0.44 -0.85 -1.90
C CYS A 485 0.37 -2.07 -0.98
N PHE A 486 -0.46 -2.00 0.07
CA PHE A 486 -0.56 -3.01 1.13
C PHE A 486 -2.02 -3.34 1.45
N PRO A 487 -2.80 -3.86 0.48
CA PRO A 487 -4.21 -4.16 0.72
C PRO A 487 -4.37 -5.09 1.93
N TYR A 488 -5.32 -4.73 2.80
CA TYR A 488 -5.62 -5.37 4.09
C TYR A 488 -4.55 -5.23 5.17
N GLU A 489 -3.28 -5.00 4.83
CA GLU A 489 -2.22 -4.94 5.83
C GLU A 489 -2.22 -3.61 6.56
N THR A 490 -2.19 -3.69 7.88
CA THR A 490 -1.94 -2.54 8.74
C THR A 490 -0.47 -2.10 8.61
N ARG A 491 -0.08 -1.05 9.30
CA ARG A 491 1.34 -0.61 9.34
C ARG A 491 2.29 -1.59 10.03
N ARG A 492 1.74 -2.64 10.62
CA ARG A 492 2.53 -3.73 11.22
C ARG A 492 2.46 -4.96 10.34
N THR A 493 3.61 -5.40 9.84
CA THR A 493 3.71 -6.59 8.97
C THR A 493 3.08 -7.80 9.62
N GLY A 494 2.20 -8.51 8.89
CA GLY A 494 1.52 -9.71 9.38
C GLY A 494 0.29 -9.44 10.26
N VAL A 495 -0.11 -8.18 10.40
CA VAL A 495 -1.36 -7.76 11.08
C VAL A 495 -2.28 -7.14 10.03
N TYR A 496 -3.44 -7.74 9.80
CA TYR A 496 -4.38 -7.40 8.74
C TYR A 496 -5.69 -6.89 9.32
N ALA A 497 -6.33 -5.95 8.63
CA ALA A 497 -7.64 -5.42 9.00
C ALA A 497 -8.75 -6.08 8.17
N ALA A 498 -9.92 -6.28 8.77
CA ALA A 498 -11.10 -6.80 8.10
C ALA A 498 -12.39 -6.14 8.62
N GLY A 499 -13.35 -5.94 7.72
CA GLY A 499 -14.64 -5.36 8.04
C GLY A 499 -14.54 -3.90 8.47
N CYS A 500 -15.35 -3.48 9.43
CA CYS A 500 -15.39 -2.09 9.88
C CYS A 500 -14.16 -1.62 10.69
N ALA A 501 -13.18 -2.47 10.92
CA ALA A 501 -11.85 -2.04 11.36
C ALA A 501 -11.01 -1.51 10.18
N HIS A 502 -11.33 -1.94 8.96
CA HIS A 502 -10.70 -1.54 7.71
C HIS A 502 -11.37 -0.28 7.13
N GLN A 503 -12.68 -0.33 6.94
CA GLN A 503 -13.53 0.79 6.48
C GLN A 503 -15.01 0.51 6.77
N PRO A 504 -15.90 1.51 6.77
CA PRO A 504 -17.33 1.26 6.86
C PRO A 504 -17.81 0.40 5.70
N MET A 505 -18.56 -0.66 6.00
CA MET A 505 -19.07 -1.57 4.97
C MET A 505 -20.29 -2.36 5.41
N THR A 506 -21.04 -2.88 4.45
CA THR A 506 -22.15 -3.81 4.68
C THR A 506 -21.62 -5.19 5.13
N MET A 507 -22.51 -6.04 5.70
CA MET A 507 -22.12 -7.41 6.03
C MET A 507 -21.71 -8.22 4.78
N ALA A 508 -22.30 -7.92 3.62
CA ALA A 508 -21.91 -8.56 2.35
C ALA A 508 -20.45 -8.25 1.99
N ASN A 509 -20.11 -6.96 2.02
CA ASN A 509 -18.73 -6.51 1.76
C ASN A 509 -17.77 -7.02 2.83
N ALA A 510 -18.18 -7.00 4.11
CA ALA A 510 -17.36 -7.50 5.22
C ALA A 510 -17.04 -9.00 5.12
N ARG A 511 -17.92 -9.78 4.51
CA ARG A 511 -17.66 -11.20 4.20
C ARG A 511 -16.50 -11.36 3.21
N ASP A 512 -16.55 -10.60 2.14
CA ASP A 512 -15.55 -10.67 1.08
C ASP A 512 -14.21 -10.06 1.54
N ASP A 513 -14.30 -8.99 2.31
CA ASP A 513 -13.15 -8.34 2.94
C ASP A 513 -12.44 -9.27 3.94
N ALA A 514 -13.19 -9.99 4.76
CA ALA A 514 -12.64 -11.01 5.67
C ALA A 514 -11.90 -12.12 4.91
N ALA A 515 -12.42 -12.55 3.75
CA ALA A 515 -11.76 -13.54 2.91
C ALA A 515 -10.44 -13.01 2.34
N GLY A 516 -10.41 -11.74 1.91
CA GLY A 516 -9.20 -11.07 1.43
C GLY A 516 -8.13 -10.95 2.52
N ALA A 517 -8.50 -10.54 3.74
CA ALA A 517 -7.60 -10.45 4.88
C ALA A 517 -7.01 -11.82 5.25
N VAL A 518 -7.84 -12.88 5.25
CA VAL A 518 -7.37 -14.25 5.49
C VAL A 518 -6.39 -14.70 4.43
N LEU A 519 -6.67 -14.44 3.16
CA LEU A 519 -5.76 -14.79 2.06
C LEU A 519 -4.39 -14.13 2.25
N LYS A 520 -4.36 -12.85 2.65
CA LYS A 520 -3.11 -12.14 2.94
C LYS A 520 -2.37 -12.71 4.14
N ALA A 521 -3.07 -13.07 5.21
CA ALA A 521 -2.49 -13.72 6.38
C ALA A 521 -1.86 -15.08 6.01
N VAL A 522 -2.55 -15.88 5.20
CA VAL A 522 -2.02 -17.17 4.71
C VAL A 522 -0.82 -16.95 3.80
N GLN A 523 -0.87 -16.01 2.86
CA GLN A 523 0.27 -15.67 1.99
C GLN A 523 1.49 -15.24 2.81
N CYS A 524 1.30 -14.46 3.87
CA CYS A 524 2.36 -14.07 4.78
C CYS A 524 3.02 -15.29 5.43
N ILE A 525 2.24 -16.17 6.04
CA ILE A 525 2.74 -17.39 6.70
C ILE A 525 3.47 -18.30 5.70
N GLU A 526 2.90 -18.52 4.52
CA GLU A 526 3.52 -19.34 3.48
C GLU A 526 4.84 -18.74 2.95
N SER A 527 4.89 -17.42 2.80
CA SER A 527 6.12 -16.73 2.40
C SER A 527 7.22 -16.90 3.42
N ILE A 528 6.90 -16.73 4.70
CA ILE A 528 7.83 -16.89 5.81
C ILE A 528 8.34 -18.33 5.89
N ASN A 529 7.45 -19.32 5.78
CA ASN A 529 7.82 -20.74 5.81
C ASN A 529 8.77 -21.16 4.68
N ARG A 530 8.80 -20.41 3.59
CA ARG A 530 9.74 -20.60 2.47
C ARG A 530 10.99 -19.72 2.58
N GLY A 531 11.10 -18.89 3.62
CA GLY A 531 12.19 -17.94 3.80
C GLY A 531 12.20 -16.79 2.79
N VAL A 532 11.08 -16.58 2.06
CA VAL A 532 10.96 -15.49 1.10
C VAL A 532 10.39 -14.23 1.76
N ALA A 533 10.65 -13.08 1.14
CA ALA A 533 10.06 -11.84 1.57
C ALA A 533 8.54 -11.87 1.45
N VAL A 534 7.88 -11.25 2.42
CA VAL A 534 6.49 -10.85 2.30
C VAL A 534 6.39 -9.67 1.31
N HIS A 535 5.17 -9.30 0.91
CA HIS A 535 4.96 -8.11 0.06
C HIS A 535 5.78 -6.89 0.56
N PRO A 536 6.34 -6.00 -0.29
CA PRO A 536 6.15 -5.94 -1.75
C PRO A 536 7.09 -6.81 -2.60
N ARG A 537 8.22 -7.27 -2.06
CA ARG A 537 9.16 -8.12 -2.80
C ARG A 537 8.87 -9.61 -2.58
N SER A 538 7.62 -10.00 -2.72
CA SER A 538 7.17 -11.38 -2.55
C SER A 538 8.01 -12.36 -3.40
N GLY A 539 8.54 -13.40 -2.76
CA GLY A 539 9.39 -14.39 -3.44
C GLY A 539 10.89 -14.09 -3.42
N ASP A 540 11.33 -12.91 -2.95
CA ASP A 540 12.76 -12.60 -2.81
C ASP A 540 13.37 -13.38 -1.63
N LEU A 541 14.29 -14.29 -1.93
CA LEU A 541 15.00 -15.14 -0.96
C LEU A 541 16.14 -14.41 -0.27
N SER A 542 16.62 -13.28 -0.82
CA SER A 542 17.77 -12.57 -0.27
C SER A 542 17.47 -12.01 1.13
N PHE A 543 18.51 -11.93 1.95
CA PHE A 543 18.43 -11.43 3.32
C PHE A 543 19.65 -10.56 3.62
N PRO A 544 19.57 -9.53 4.49
CA PRO A 544 20.73 -8.70 4.79
C PRO A 544 21.77 -9.48 5.57
N VAL A 545 22.95 -9.63 4.98
CA VAL A 545 24.14 -10.25 5.58
C VAL A 545 25.07 -9.15 6.08
N PHE A 546 25.59 -9.29 7.30
CA PHE A 546 26.40 -8.30 7.97
C PHE A 546 27.86 -8.77 8.13
N ASN A 547 28.80 -7.90 7.79
CA ASN A 547 30.19 -8.08 8.19
C ASN A 547 30.45 -7.34 9.52
N PHE A 548 30.21 -8.01 10.63
CA PHE A 548 30.30 -7.41 11.97
C PHE A 548 31.72 -6.97 12.36
N VAL A 549 32.78 -7.51 11.73
CA VAL A 549 34.17 -7.10 12.01
C VAL A 549 34.39 -5.60 11.76
N ARG A 550 33.69 -5.04 10.80
CA ARG A 550 33.78 -3.60 10.41
C ARG A 550 32.62 -2.77 10.94
N CYS A 551 31.69 -3.37 11.68
CA CYS A 551 30.54 -2.65 12.21
C CYS A 551 30.96 -1.73 13.36
N THR A 552 30.66 -0.42 13.22
CA THR A 552 30.96 0.60 14.24
C THR A 552 29.81 0.80 15.24
N GLN A 553 28.75 0.02 15.16
CA GLN A 553 27.58 0.06 16.06
C GLN A 553 26.90 1.46 16.09
N CYS A 554 26.92 2.17 14.96
CA CYS A 554 26.41 3.53 14.83
C CYS A 554 24.87 3.62 14.75
N LYS A 555 24.16 2.51 14.79
CA LYS A 555 22.68 2.35 14.79
C LYS A 555 21.94 2.89 13.57
N ARG A 556 22.55 3.58 12.62
CA ARG A 556 21.87 4.16 11.45
C ARG A 556 21.00 3.16 10.67
N CYS A 557 21.49 1.93 10.50
CA CYS A 557 20.75 0.91 9.78
C CYS A 557 19.47 0.45 10.51
N THR A 558 19.49 0.46 11.83
CA THR A 558 18.35 0.12 12.70
C THR A 558 17.35 1.27 12.72
N GLU A 559 17.86 2.48 12.91
CA GLU A 559 17.05 3.70 13.00
C GLU A 559 16.32 4.01 11.69
N GLU A 560 16.98 3.85 10.55
CA GLU A 560 16.39 4.12 9.23
C GLU A 560 15.57 2.96 8.65
N CYS A 561 15.50 1.79 9.31
CA CYS A 561 14.71 0.68 8.81
C CYS A 561 13.21 1.00 8.83
N PRO A 562 12.51 1.14 7.67
CA PRO A 562 11.11 1.54 7.65
C PRO A 562 10.16 0.53 8.31
N PHE A 563 10.62 -0.70 8.48
CA PHE A 563 9.80 -1.81 8.99
C PHE A 563 10.21 -2.27 10.39
N GLY A 564 11.17 -1.58 11.05
CA GLY A 564 11.70 -2.02 12.32
C GLY A 564 12.24 -3.46 12.27
N ALA A 565 12.81 -3.88 11.13
CA ALA A 565 13.27 -5.25 10.91
C ALA A 565 14.67 -5.52 11.45
N LEU A 566 15.28 -4.54 12.06
CA LEU A 566 16.59 -4.63 12.71
C LEU A 566 16.42 -4.22 14.16
N ASP A 567 16.64 -5.16 15.06
CA ASP A 567 16.76 -4.89 16.50
C ASP A 567 18.23 -4.60 16.84
N ASP A 568 18.52 -4.02 17.98
CA ASP A 568 19.87 -3.81 18.49
C ASP A 568 20.14 -4.75 19.68
N ASP A 569 21.36 -5.22 19.80
CA ASP A 569 21.83 -5.80 21.06
C ASP A 569 22.20 -4.69 22.06
N GLU A 570 22.60 -5.07 23.28
CA GLU A 570 23.02 -4.13 24.33
C GLU A 570 24.15 -3.19 23.90
N LYS A 571 24.95 -3.58 22.91
CA LYS A 571 26.09 -2.83 22.36
C LYS A 571 25.69 -1.98 21.15
N GLY A 572 24.44 -2.08 20.69
CA GLY A 572 23.98 -1.42 19.47
C GLY A 572 24.37 -2.16 18.18
N THR A 573 24.71 -3.46 18.27
CA THR A 573 24.97 -4.26 17.08
C THR A 573 23.62 -4.66 16.44
N PRO A 574 23.42 -4.44 15.14
CA PRO A 574 22.15 -4.72 14.50
C PRO A 574 21.86 -6.25 14.47
N LYS A 575 20.63 -6.59 14.83
CA LYS A 575 20.14 -7.96 14.84
C LYS A 575 18.94 -8.08 13.89
N PRO A 576 19.16 -8.54 12.65
CA PRO A 576 18.10 -8.59 11.66
C PRO A 576 17.04 -9.65 11.97
N ASN A 577 15.77 -9.29 11.74
CA ASN A 577 14.65 -10.20 11.84
C ASN A 577 14.21 -10.64 10.43
N PRO A 578 14.38 -11.93 10.06
CA PRO A 578 14.13 -12.41 8.70
C PRO A 578 12.67 -12.32 8.28
N THR A 579 11.73 -12.49 9.20
CA THR A 579 10.31 -12.53 8.89
C THR A 579 9.70 -11.14 8.76
N ARG A 580 10.33 -10.11 9.38
CA ARG A 580 9.90 -8.71 9.29
C ARG A 580 10.57 -7.97 8.14
N CYS A 581 11.73 -8.44 7.68
CA CYS A 581 12.51 -7.79 6.63
C CYS A 581 11.82 -7.88 5.26
N ARG A 582 11.61 -6.72 4.61
CA ARG A 582 10.99 -6.63 3.27
C ARG A 582 12.00 -6.46 2.13
N ARG A 583 13.28 -6.63 2.37
CA ARG A 583 14.39 -6.66 1.39
C ARG A 583 14.55 -5.35 0.59
N CYS A 584 14.12 -4.22 1.11
CA CYS A 584 14.22 -2.93 0.42
C CYS A 584 15.67 -2.43 0.22
N GLY A 585 16.59 -2.80 1.12
CA GLY A 585 17.99 -2.38 1.08
C GLY A 585 18.26 -1.03 1.77
N THR A 586 17.29 -0.39 2.44
CA THR A 586 17.47 0.90 3.12
C THR A 586 18.60 0.84 4.15
N CYS A 587 18.72 -0.25 4.91
CA CYS A 587 19.82 -0.48 5.86
C CYS A 587 21.20 -0.47 5.18
N MET A 588 21.30 -1.01 3.97
CA MET A 588 22.53 -1.00 3.16
C MET A 588 22.89 0.43 2.74
N GLY A 589 21.89 1.21 2.30
CA GLY A 589 22.05 2.63 1.96
C GLY A 589 22.47 3.48 3.16
N ALA A 590 21.95 3.18 4.36
CA ALA A 590 22.26 3.87 5.60
C ALA A 590 23.68 3.62 6.13
N CYS A 591 24.29 2.48 5.76
CA CYS A 591 25.53 2.03 6.38
C CYS A 591 26.77 2.76 5.81
N PRO A 592 27.45 3.61 6.59
CA PRO A 592 28.65 4.32 6.12
C PRO A 592 29.83 3.35 5.93
N GLU A 593 29.90 2.28 6.72
CA GLU A 593 30.97 1.28 6.68
C GLU A 593 30.75 0.20 5.62
N ARG A 594 29.60 0.23 4.92
CA ARG A 594 29.28 -0.71 3.84
C ARG A 594 29.35 -2.19 4.26
N VAL A 595 28.99 -2.46 5.51
CA VAL A 595 29.05 -3.81 6.09
C VAL A 595 27.83 -4.67 5.78
N ILE A 596 26.79 -4.09 5.17
CA ILE A 596 25.53 -4.75 4.87
C ILE A 596 25.46 -5.05 3.38
N LYS A 597 25.13 -6.29 3.04
CA LYS A 597 24.91 -6.75 1.67
C LYS A 597 23.72 -7.70 1.60
N PHE A 598 23.13 -7.80 0.44
CA PHE A 598 22.26 -8.91 0.03
C PHE A 598 23.00 -9.71 -1.03
N ASP A 599 22.84 -11.02 -1.09
CA ASP A 599 23.59 -11.87 -2.00
C ASP A 599 23.39 -11.51 -3.48
N SER A 600 22.18 -11.12 -3.86
CA SER A 600 21.82 -10.67 -5.20
C SER A 600 21.75 -9.14 -5.36
N TYR A 601 22.10 -8.36 -4.31
CA TYR A 601 22.04 -6.90 -4.35
C TYR A 601 22.98 -6.30 -3.30
N ASN A 602 24.06 -5.69 -3.73
CA ASN A 602 25.06 -5.16 -2.81
C ASN A 602 25.75 -3.90 -3.33
N VAL A 603 26.50 -3.22 -2.43
CA VAL A 603 27.16 -1.95 -2.72
C VAL A 603 28.20 -2.10 -3.84
N ASP A 604 29.02 -3.18 -3.81
CA ASP A 604 30.03 -3.44 -4.83
C ASP A 604 29.40 -3.77 -6.20
N GLN A 605 28.30 -4.49 -6.24
CA GLN A 605 27.58 -4.82 -7.46
C GLN A 605 27.15 -3.53 -8.20
N ILE A 606 26.46 -2.63 -7.53
CA ILE A 606 25.97 -1.39 -8.15
C ILE A 606 27.14 -0.45 -8.47
N GLY A 607 28.11 -0.30 -7.58
CA GLY A 607 29.29 0.51 -7.82
C GLY A 607 30.11 0.00 -9.01
N SER A 608 30.25 -1.32 -9.14
CA SER A 608 30.92 -1.94 -10.31
C SER A 608 30.12 -1.74 -11.60
N THR A 609 28.78 -1.84 -11.55
CA THR A 609 27.90 -1.56 -12.69
C THR A 609 28.03 -0.11 -13.16
N ILE A 610 28.11 0.85 -12.25
CA ILE A 610 28.36 2.26 -12.57
C ILE A 610 29.68 2.43 -13.35
N LYS A 611 30.73 1.72 -12.94
CA LYS A 611 32.07 1.79 -13.55
C LYS A 611 32.11 1.22 -14.98
N GLU A 612 31.09 0.46 -15.40
CA GLU A 612 30.96 -0.03 -16.79
C GLU A 612 30.50 1.02 -17.78
N VAL A 613 29.88 2.11 -17.33
CA VAL A 613 29.47 3.20 -18.21
C VAL A 613 30.72 3.85 -18.80
N LYS A 614 30.80 3.87 -20.13
CA LYS A 614 31.93 4.49 -20.84
C LYS A 614 31.78 6.02 -20.80
N VAL A 615 32.70 6.68 -20.12
CA VAL A 615 32.89 8.13 -20.23
C VAL A 615 33.71 8.41 -21.48
N PRO A 616 33.30 9.36 -22.35
CA PRO A 616 34.08 9.71 -23.54
C PRO A 616 35.45 10.28 -23.20
N ASP A 617 36.47 9.91 -23.98
CA ASP A 617 37.81 10.46 -23.84
C ASP A 617 37.85 11.93 -24.31
N ASP A 618 37.07 12.29 -25.34
CA ASP A 618 36.86 13.67 -25.75
C ASP A 618 35.72 14.30 -24.94
N ILE A 619 36.08 15.26 -24.10
CA ILE A 619 35.18 15.93 -23.19
C ILE A 619 34.07 16.71 -23.91
N VAL A 620 34.41 17.29 -25.07
CA VAL A 620 33.48 18.16 -25.80
C VAL A 620 32.66 17.37 -26.84
N ALA A 621 33.37 16.58 -27.68
CA ALA A 621 32.73 15.87 -28.80
C ALA A 621 31.92 14.64 -28.37
N GLY A 622 32.27 14.02 -27.23
CA GLY A 622 31.60 12.80 -26.75
C GLY A 622 30.28 13.04 -26.01
N GLY A 623 29.96 14.27 -25.69
CA GLY A 623 28.77 14.65 -24.90
C GLY A 623 28.81 14.22 -23.43
N PRO A 624 27.80 14.58 -22.66
CA PRO A 624 27.73 14.24 -21.23
C PRO A 624 27.44 12.75 -21.01
N ARG A 625 27.62 12.28 -19.77
CA ARG A 625 27.14 10.98 -19.29
C ARG A 625 26.41 11.16 -17.98
N VAL A 626 25.20 10.70 -17.94
CA VAL A 626 24.33 10.78 -16.76
C VAL A 626 23.87 9.37 -16.37
N ILE A 627 23.92 9.08 -15.09
CA ILE A 627 23.36 7.87 -14.50
C ILE A 627 22.03 8.21 -13.84
N VAL A 628 21.03 7.38 -14.10
CA VAL A 628 19.74 7.44 -13.42
C VAL A 628 19.62 6.22 -12.50
N LEU A 629 19.69 6.42 -11.19
CA LEU A 629 19.35 5.39 -10.22
C LEU A 629 17.83 5.37 -10.10
N VAL A 630 17.23 4.32 -10.62
CA VAL A 630 15.77 4.22 -10.78
C VAL A 630 15.17 3.18 -9.83
N CYS A 631 14.17 3.58 -9.05
CA CYS A 631 13.45 2.67 -8.17
C CYS A 631 12.69 1.59 -8.98
N GLU A 632 12.83 0.33 -8.61
CA GLU A 632 12.18 -0.81 -9.28
C GLU A 632 10.65 -0.80 -9.19
N ASN A 633 10.07 -0.03 -8.27
CA ASN A 633 8.63 -0.02 -8.05
C ASN A 633 7.90 0.91 -9.05
N ASP A 634 7.62 2.16 -8.74
CA ASP A 634 6.83 3.02 -9.64
C ASP A 634 7.65 3.60 -10.79
N ALA A 635 8.89 4.02 -10.50
CA ALA A 635 9.71 4.74 -11.48
C ALA A 635 10.14 3.87 -12.67
N TYR A 636 10.58 2.63 -12.42
CA TYR A 636 10.96 1.72 -13.49
C TYR A 636 9.77 1.30 -14.38
N PRO A 637 8.59 0.95 -13.82
CA PRO A 637 7.38 0.78 -14.62
C PRO A 637 6.96 2.00 -15.43
N ALA A 638 7.11 3.20 -14.89
CA ALA A 638 6.81 4.43 -15.63
C ALA A 638 7.73 4.61 -16.84
N LEU A 639 9.04 4.32 -16.70
CA LEU A 639 9.99 4.29 -17.81
C LEU A 639 9.58 3.29 -18.91
N ASP A 640 9.25 2.05 -18.52
CA ASP A 640 8.82 1.02 -19.47
C ASP A 640 7.56 1.45 -20.22
N MET A 641 6.59 2.05 -19.51
CA MET A 641 5.34 2.53 -20.11
C MET A 641 5.59 3.72 -21.03
N ALA A 642 6.46 4.66 -20.66
CA ALA A 642 6.86 5.78 -21.50
C ALA A 642 7.45 5.27 -22.83
N ALA A 643 8.40 4.34 -22.78
CA ALA A 643 9.00 3.74 -23.97
C ALA A 643 7.96 2.98 -24.82
N PHE A 644 7.07 2.20 -24.18
CA PHE A 644 5.99 1.48 -24.86
C PHE A 644 5.02 2.43 -25.60
N ARG A 645 4.82 3.63 -25.06
CA ARG A 645 4.01 4.71 -25.67
C ARG A 645 4.79 5.54 -26.69
N GLY A 646 6.01 5.11 -27.07
CA GLY A 646 6.84 5.79 -28.09
C GLY A 646 7.48 7.09 -27.61
N LYS A 647 7.52 7.33 -26.28
CA LYS A 647 8.26 8.46 -25.72
C LYS A 647 9.75 8.22 -25.84
N LYS A 648 10.48 9.32 -26.02
CA LYS A 648 11.94 9.29 -26.22
C LYS A 648 12.60 10.22 -25.22
N TRP A 649 13.85 9.95 -24.94
CA TRP A 649 14.68 10.77 -24.05
C TRP A 649 16.14 10.80 -24.49
N SER A 650 16.91 11.65 -23.85
CA SER A 650 18.31 11.87 -24.12
C SER A 650 19.13 10.58 -24.20
N PRO A 651 19.99 10.37 -25.24
CA PRO A 651 20.80 9.18 -25.39
C PRO A 651 22.00 9.14 -24.43
N TYR A 652 22.20 10.17 -23.65
CA TYR A 652 23.33 10.31 -22.72
C TYR A 652 23.05 9.71 -21.34
N VAL A 653 21.82 9.27 -21.07
CA VAL A 653 21.43 8.65 -19.78
C VAL A 653 21.67 7.13 -19.79
N ARG A 654 21.98 6.58 -18.60
CA ARG A 654 22.07 5.15 -18.35
C ARG A 654 21.29 4.82 -17.09
N PHE A 655 20.31 3.94 -17.21
CA PHE A 655 19.44 3.54 -16.09
C PHE A 655 20.06 2.37 -15.33
N ILE A 656 20.10 2.49 -14.01
CA ILE A 656 20.52 1.44 -13.09
C ILE A 656 19.38 1.20 -12.10
N PRO A 657 18.68 0.08 -12.21
CA PRO A 657 17.58 -0.23 -11.29
C PRO A 657 18.13 -0.51 -9.89
N VAL A 658 17.48 0.10 -8.90
CA VAL A 658 17.70 -0.11 -7.47
C VAL A 658 16.40 -0.53 -6.81
N ARG A 659 16.49 -1.42 -5.80
CA ARG A 659 15.29 -1.94 -5.12
C ARG A 659 14.38 -0.86 -4.57
N CYS A 660 14.99 0.19 -4.03
CA CYS A 660 14.34 1.37 -3.47
C CYS A 660 15.36 2.51 -3.44
N LEU A 661 14.95 3.75 -3.63
CA LEU A 661 15.86 4.89 -3.46
C LEU A 661 16.44 4.95 -2.03
N GLY A 662 15.71 4.49 -1.02
CA GLY A 662 16.26 4.34 0.33
C GLY A 662 17.49 3.44 0.44
N SER A 663 17.78 2.61 -0.58
CA SER A 663 18.99 1.80 -0.64
C SER A 663 20.20 2.53 -1.24
N VAL A 664 20.02 3.72 -1.78
CA VAL A 664 21.11 4.50 -2.37
C VAL A 664 22.17 4.81 -1.30
N ASN A 665 23.39 4.37 -1.59
CA ASN A 665 24.54 4.64 -0.74
C ASN A 665 25.37 5.78 -1.35
N ALA A 666 25.83 6.70 -0.53
CA ALA A 666 26.61 7.88 -0.97
C ALA A 666 27.86 7.51 -1.77
N ILE A 667 28.44 6.32 -1.56
CA ILE A 667 29.60 5.85 -2.31
C ILE A 667 29.30 5.65 -3.79
N TRP A 668 28.08 5.27 -4.17
CA TRP A 668 27.70 5.13 -5.57
C TRP A 668 27.77 6.44 -6.32
N VAL A 669 27.33 7.52 -5.64
CA VAL A 669 27.43 8.88 -6.19
C VAL A 669 28.91 9.33 -6.28
N ALA A 670 29.68 9.10 -5.22
CA ALA A 670 31.10 9.43 -5.22
C ALA A 670 31.88 8.65 -6.28
N ASP A 671 31.61 7.34 -6.46
CA ASP A 671 32.20 6.52 -7.50
C ASP A 671 31.82 7.02 -8.91
N ALA A 672 30.57 7.43 -9.11
CA ALA A 672 30.12 8.00 -10.37
C ALA A 672 30.86 9.30 -10.71
N MET A 673 30.95 10.23 -9.75
CA MET A 673 31.62 11.50 -9.94
C MET A 673 33.12 11.31 -10.17
N SER A 674 33.80 10.45 -9.40
CA SER A 674 35.21 10.14 -9.58
C SER A 674 35.53 9.46 -10.92
N LYS A 675 34.54 8.78 -11.50
CA LYS A 675 34.62 8.17 -12.85
C LYS A 675 34.50 9.21 -13.99
N GLY A 676 34.09 10.44 -13.68
CA GLY A 676 33.83 11.49 -14.66
C GLY A 676 32.39 11.50 -15.22
N ILE A 677 31.45 10.86 -14.53
CA ILE A 677 30.00 10.98 -14.83
C ILE A 677 29.56 12.42 -14.53
N ASP A 678 28.84 13.03 -15.45
CA ASP A 678 28.47 14.44 -15.38
C ASP A 678 27.29 14.73 -14.44
N GLY A 679 26.42 13.73 -14.21
CA GLY A 679 25.29 13.86 -13.29
C GLY A 679 24.72 12.52 -12.84
N VAL A 680 24.10 12.51 -11.66
CA VAL A 680 23.37 11.37 -11.09
C VAL A 680 21.95 11.81 -10.78
N MET A 681 20.98 11.30 -11.53
CA MET A 681 19.56 11.50 -11.28
C MET A 681 19.04 10.38 -10.38
N LEU A 682 18.29 10.74 -9.34
CA LEU A 682 17.62 9.80 -8.44
C LEU A 682 16.12 9.82 -8.78
N LEU A 683 15.62 8.78 -9.46
CA LEU A 683 14.24 8.72 -9.90
C LEU A 683 13.46 7.71 -9.06
N GLY A 684 12.52 8.18 -8.25
CA GLY A 684 11.82 7.37 -7.27
C GLY A 684 10.33 7.56 -7.20
N CYS A 685 9.69 6.75 -6.35
CA CYS A 685 8.26 6.85 -6.07
C CYS A 685 7.93 8.17 -5.36
N LYS A 686 6.71 8.65 -5.53
CA LYS A 686 6.18 9.80 -4.77
C LYS A 686 6.14 9.51 -3.27
N TYR A 687 6.28 10.57 -2.48
CA TYR A 687 6.08 10.58 -1.04
C TYR A 687 5.37 11.88 -0.62
N GLY A 688 4.86 11.94 0.60
CA GLY A 688 3.98 12.97 1.11
C GLY A 688 2.53 12.50 1.15
N ASP A 689 1.56 13.37 0.92
CA ASP A 689 0.13 13.03 1.04
C ASP A 689 -0.34 12.05 -0.05
N ASP A 690 0.21 12.15 -1.27
CA ASP A 690 -0.01 11.21 -2.39
C ASP A 690 0.90 9.98 -2.33
N TYR A 691 1.01 9.40 -1.19
CA TYR A 691 2.03 8.44 -0.87
C TYR A 691 1.84 7.09 -1.60
N GLN A 692 2.77 6.72 -2.47
CA GLN A 692 2.72 5.50 -3.28
C GLN A 692 3.97 4.59 -3.15
N CYS A 693 4.87 4.90 -2.23
CA CYS A 693 6.09 4.12 -2.08
C CYS A 693 5.83 2.74 -1.47
N HIS A 694 6.13 1.67 -2.19
CA HIS A 694 5.97 0.29 -1.74
C HIS A 694 6.80 -0.08 -0.49
N PHE A 695 7.82 0.72 -0.19
CA PHE A 695 8.63 0.59 1.03
C PHE A 695 8.41 1.76 1.98
N VAL A 696 7.23 2.33 1.93
CA VAL A 696 6.70 3.37 2.77
C VAL A 696 7.49 4.69 2.64
N LYS A 697 8.70 4.81 3.13
CA LYS A 697 9.45 6.08 3.17
C LYS A 697 10.76 6.06 2.37
N GLY A 698 10.94 5.13 1.44
CA GLY A 698 12.21 4.96 0.75
C GLY A 698 12.70 6.19 0.00
N SER A 699 11.85 6.85 -0.79
CA SER A 699 12.21 8.08 -1.51
C SER A 699 12.43 9.26 -0.58
N GLU A 700 11.65 9.39 0.50
CA GLU A 700 11.82 10.42 1.53
C GLU A 700 13.16 10.25 2.27
N ILE A 701 13.52 9.03 2.66
CA ILE A 701 14.81 8.73 3.28
C ILE A 701 15.97 9.10 2.35
N CYS A 702 15.84 8.81 1.05
CA CYS A 702 16.84 9.20 0.06
C CYS A 702 16.99 10.73 -0.01
N ASN A 703 15.88 11.46 -0.02
CA ASN A 703 15.89 12.92 -0.06
C ASN A 703 16.59 13.52 1.17
N ARG A 704 16.31 13.02 2.37
CA ARG A 704 17.03 13.45 3.59
C ARG A 704 18.53 13.19 3.53
N ARG A 705 18.96 12.06 2.92
CA ARG A 705 20.38 11.75 2.74
C ARG A 705 21.05 12.60 1.67
N LYS A 706 20.27 13.27 0.79
CA LYS A 706 20.81 14.14 -0.26
C LYS A 706 21.69 15.27 0.31
N GLU A 707 21.38 15.79 1.48
CA GLU A 707 22.21 16.79 2.16
C GLU A 707 23.61 16.26 2.48
N ASN A 708 23.71 15.04 3.02
CA ASN A 708 25.01 14.41 3.31
C ASN A 708 25.80 14.10 2.02
N ILE A 709 25.09 13.76 0.94
CA ILE A 709 25.70 13.57 -0.39
C ILE A 709 26.26 14.91 -0.88
N ALA A 710 25.49 15.98 -0.79
CA ALA A 710 25.89 17.33 -1.20
C ALA A 710 27.14 17.81 -0.46
N GLU A 711 27.23 17.59 0.86
CA GLU A 711 28.45 17.89 1.63
C GLU A 711 29.66 17.09 1.14
N SER A 712 29.45 15.81 0.84
CA SER A 712 30.52 14.94 0.34
C SER A 712 31.02 15.40 -1.03
N LEU A 713 30.13 15.84 -1.91
CA LEU A 713 30.47 16.40 -3.23
C LEU A 713 31.28 17.72 -3.10
N LYS A 714 30.85 18.63 -2.22
CA LYS A 714 31.56 19.87 -1.95
C LYS A 714 32.99 19.60 -1.49
N ARG A 715 33.21 18.57 -0.66
CA ARG A 715 34.55 18.17 -0.23
C ARG A 715 35.43 17.64 -1.37
N LEU A 716 34.79 17.06 -2.41
CA LEU A 716 35.47 16.60 -3.63
C LEU A 716 35.64 17.71 -4.66
N GLY A 717 35.16 18.92 -4.41
CA GLY A 717 35.18 20.01 -5.38
C GLY A 717 34.23 19.84 -6.55
N VAL A 718 33.15 19.09 -6.35
CA VAL A 718 32.10 18.80 -7.34
C VAL A 718 30.82 19.54 -6.95
N GLU A 719 30.13 20.10 -7.92
CA GLU A 719 28.89 20.84 -7.71
C GLU A 719 27.78 19.89 -7.22
N PRO A 720 27.12 20.20 -6.07
CA PRO A 720 26.05 19.35 -5.53
C PRO A 720 24.84 19.18 -6.45
N GLU A 721 24.57 20.16 -7.30
CA GLU A 721 23.46 20.18 -8.25
C GLU A 721 23.57 19.09 -9.31
N ARG A 722 24.74 18.44 -9.46
CA ARG A 722 24.90 17.25 -10.30
C ARG A 722 24.14 16.04 -9.79
N VAL A 723 23.53 16.14 -8.59
CA VAL A 723 22.74 15.06 -7.98
C VAL A 723 21.37 15.61 -7.57
N GLU A 724 20.34 15.22 -8.31
CA GLU A 724 18.97 15.65 -8.05
C GLU A 724 18.03 14.47 -7.96
N GLN A 725 16.99 14.63 -7.11
CA GLN A 725 15.93 13.63 -6.94
C GLN A 725 14.64 14.11 -7.57
N TYR A 726 14.06 13.23 -8.38
CA TYR A 726 12.74 13.38 -9.00
C TYR A 726 11.80 12.30 -8.50
N GLN A 727 10.52 12.63 -8.48
CA GLN A 727 9.47 11.73 -8.03
C GLN A 727 8.46 11.50 -9.16
N VAL A 728 8.06 10.26 -9.34
CA VAL A 728 7.10 9.87 -10.36
C VAL A 728 6.15 8.80 -9.83
N ALA A 729 4.86 8.94 -10.13
CA ALA A 729 3.89 7.87 -9.97
C ALA A 729 3.87 6.97 -11.22
N ILE A 730 3.38 5.75 -11.09
CA ILE A 730 3.35 4.78 -12.20
C ILE A 730 2.51 5.27 -13.40
N ASP A 731 1.48 6.08 -13.16
CA ASP A 731 0.59 6.68 -14.15
C ASP A 731 1.16 7.97 -14.77
N GLU A 732 2.22 8.54 -14.20
CA GLU A 732 2.87 9.77 -14.72
C GLU A 732 3.99 9.48 -15.74
N TYR A 733 3.89 8.36 -16.44
CA TYR A 733 4.92 7.93 -17.40
C TYR A 733 5.20 8.95 -18.52
N ASP A 734 4.25 9.78 -18.88
CA ASP A 734 4.40 10.80 -19.90
C ASP A 734 5.25 12.00 -19.43
N LYS A 735 5.42 12.20 -18.13
CA LYS A 735 6.26 13.24 -17.53
C LYS A 735 7.74 12.86 -17.44
N VAL A 736 8.05 11.56 -17.56
CA VAL A 736 9.42 11.04 -17.39
C VAL A 736 10.42 11.66 -18.37
N PRO A 737 10.13 11.81 -19.67
CA PRO A 737 11.05 12.48 -20.61
C PRO A 737 11.38 13.91 -20.19
N ASP A 738 10.35 14.69 -19.79
CA ASP A 738 10.53 16.06 -19.38
C ASP A 738 11.42 16.18 -18.14
N MET A 739 11.27 15.26 -17.17
CA MET A 739 12.14 15.20 -15.98
C MET A 739 13.60 14.91 -16.37
N ILE A 740 13.81 14.00 -17.31
CA ILE A 740 15.16 13.67 -17.83
C ILE A 740 15.75 14.88 -18.54
N ASP A 741 14.99 15.55 -19.40
CA ASP A 741 15.45 16.71 -20.15
C ASP A 741 15.76 17.90 -19.24
N GLN A 742 14.93 18.17 -18.25
CA GLN A 742 15.22 19.19 -17.20
C GLN A 742 16.53 18.92 -16.50
N PHE A 743 16.78 17.67 -16.09
CA PHE A 743 18.03 17.29 -15.45
C PHE A 743 19.22 17.41 -16.41
N MET A 744 19.07 16.98 -17.65
CA MET A 744 20.09 17.13 -18.70
C MET A 744 20.45 18.58 -18.96
N ASP A 745 19.46 19.46 -19.07
CA ASP A 745 19.67 20.92 -19.25
C ASP A 745 20.46 21.53 -18.10
N MET A 746 20.18 21.10 -16.87
CA MET A 746 20.92 21.55 -15.70
C MET A 746 22.38 21.07 -15.76
N VAL A 747 22.63 19.80 -16.04
CA VAL A 747 23.98 19.23 -16.20
C VAL A 747 24.77 19.96 -17.29
N LEU A 748 24.12 20.25 -18.43
CA LEU A 748 24.74 20.99 -19.54
C LEU A 748 25.11 22.42 -19.14
N LYS A 749 24.29 23.10 -18.32
CA LYS A 749 24.59 24.45 -17.80
C LYS A 749 25.76 24.46 -16.85
N ILE A 750 25.89 23.44 -15.99
CA ILE A 750 27.01 23.31 -15.08
C ILE A 750 28.32 23.03 -15.86
N GLY A 751 28.21 22.29 -16.96
CA GLY A 751 29.34 21.86 -17.79
C GLY A 751 29.91 20.50 -17.39
N PRO A 752 31.00 20.05 -18.02
CA PRO A 752 31.57 18.72 -17.79
C PRO A 752 32.08 18.54 -16.36
N ASN A 753 32.02 17.30 -15.87
CA ASN A 753 32.53 16.93 -14.56
C ASN A 753 34.05 17.21 -14.49
N PRO A 754 34.56 17.84 -13.40
CA PRO A 754 35.97 18.11 -13.23
C PRO A 754 36.92 16.90 -13.30
N PHE A 755 36.40 15.70 -13.01
CA PHE A 755 37.16 14.45 -13.09
C PHE A 755 37.06 13.75 -14.46
N LYS A 756 36.38 14.34 -15.43
CA LYS A 756 36.27 13.77 -16.78
C LYS A 756 37.58 13.95 -17.54
N GLY A 757 38.13 12.82 -18.04
CA GLY A 757 39.40 12.83 -18.74
C GLY A 757 40.65 12.58 -17.88
N TYR A 758 40.47 12.21 -16.62
CA TYR A 758 41.53 11.80 -15.70
C TYR A 758 41.53 10.29 -15.44
#